data_ed5d46b6428eb88c926a36865549a6e5
#
_entry.id   ed5d46b6428eb88c926a36865549a6e5
#
_cell.length_a   1.000
_cell.length_b   1.000
_cell.length_c   1.000
_cell.angle_alpha   90.00
_cell.angle_beta   90.00
_cell.angle_gamma   90.00
#
_symmetry.space_group_name_H-M   'P 1'
#
loop_
_entity.id
_entity.type
_entity.pdbx_description
1 polymer ?
#
loop_
_entity_poly.entity_id
_entity_poly.type
_entity_poly.pdbx_seq_one_letter_code
_entity_poly.pdbx_strand_id
1 'polypeptide(L)'
;MDPVSNYADYMELINEGYEQSGMAKPFKDQALIEEWRADAGKNPLKYPNTNWLEETFKSSVAHNHVISMNGGSEKIKFYSSFGYQNNPGVMENTGFEKYNARLNVSADVKKWLNLAAQVSGYVSNMDPAAKYQSEGSTVSDVFKFASATTPGMVFRAPDGRYGAMNNSEDSSQSANNNPLLRLNSVDGNIHKTNVRSRFIATLKPFKGFTLTGSYSYEFVDEERSSKPVFLEGWDFRNEIVTFTNKKKSSIMNYDGKIDRFFNDVVARYETRLINDALGINAMLGASQEKYRSHNFKATKYDMIDTSLGVLNGAIGDASASGSSAEWAMRSFFGRVNLDWQQKYLLEINLRADQSSRFLKSKRTGYFPSASFAWRLEQEKFMEGLRDKGLSTLKLRLSYGSLGNNAVGNYDALALYANKNDDGAFNYSLNNLVALGLAQARIANPNLTWESTYMTNVGIDFGLFNNRLTGTMDYFHKKTKDILINLPAPAVHGIASIPKQNSAEVLNQGVELTLGWQDKIGDFSYSVNGNFTYVKNEVTKYKGKDKGGITYSGANIIWEGHAINSQYLLRCDRIIQTDEDLALVQQMIDNAPVVDGKKVDPFAAFGTPQKGDLLYKDINQDGIIDMDDREIVSDGPNPKFQFGLNLNASYKGIDFAMLLQGQAGAKIYWQNDLANTPSVRHGYQLNKEVADGRWYEGRTDATYPRLLEYQDQRNKQMSDFYLENLAYLKIRNIQLGYTLPAKLTKKISLERLRFYGSLENFFTFTSFRGFDPEIGGNIDYPAMKNVVFGINLSF
;
A
#
# COMPACT_ATOMS: atom_id res chain seq x y z
N MET A 1 -14.01 -12.25 -4.97
CA MET A 1 -14.92 -11.74 -6.01
C MET A 1 -15.07 -12.84 -7.07
N ASP A 2 -16.28 -13.32 -7.26
CA ASP A 2 -16.61 -14.36 -8.23
C ASP A 2 -17.65 -13.77 -9.20
N PRO A 3 -17.30 -13.56 -10.48
CA PRO A 3 -18.22 -12.94 -11.44
C PRO A 3 -19.28 -13.91 -11.92
N VAL A 4 -20.42 -13.37 -12.33
CA VAL A 4 -21.42 -14.16 -13.10
C VAL A 4 -20.76 -14.58 -14.40
N SER A 5 -20.60 -15.90 -14.60
CA SER A 5 -19.84 -16.47 -15.71
C SER A 5 -20.67 -16.83 -16.93
N ASN A 6 -21.99 -16.99 -16.77
CA ASN A 6 -22.92 -17.27 -17.87
C ASN A 6 -23.51 -15.97 -18.40
N TYR A 7 -23.36 -15.70 -19.70
CA TYR A 7 -23.84 -14.46 -20.28
C TYR A 7 -25.37 -14.41 -20.44
N ALA A 8 -26.05 -15.55 -20.61
CA ALA A 8 -27.51 -15.59 -20.61
C ALA A 8 -28.07 -15.17 -19.23
N ASP A 9 -27.51 -15.71 -18.15
CA ASP A 9 -27.90 -15.32 -16.78
C ASP A 9 -27.55 -13.87 -16.49
N TYR A 10 -26.40 -13.37 -16.99
CA TYR A 10 -26.02 -11.97 -16.92
C TYR A 10 -27.06 -11.07 -17.59
N MET A 11 -27.49 -11.39 -18.83
CA MET A 11 -28.50 -10.61 -19.57
C MET A 11 -29.83 -10.53 -18.80
N GLU A 12 -30.28 -11.64 -18.20
CA GLU A 12 -31.50 -11.65 -17.40
C GLU A 12 -31.39 -10.80 -16.14
N LEU A 13 -30.28 -10.91 -15.40
CA LEU A 13 -30.02 -10.12 -14.19
C LEU A 13 -29.95 -8.60 -14.49
N ILE A 14 -29.34 -8.23 -15.60
CA ILE A 14 -29.33 -6.83 -16.06
C ILE A 14 -30.75 -6.37 -16.37
N ASN A 15 -31.54 -7.17 -17.13
CA ASN A 15 -32.93 -6.85 -17.45
C ASN A 15 -33.77 -6.69 -16.17
N GLU A 16 -33.58 -7.59 -15.17
CA GLU A 16 -34.29 -7.51 -13.89
C GLU A 16 -34.02 -6.18 -13.18
N GLY A 17 -32.75 -5.76 -13.06
CA GLY A 17 -32.41 -4.52 -12.36
C GLY A 17 -32.93 -3.25 -13.07
N TYR A 18 -32.92 -3.24 -14.41
CA TYR A 18 -33.51 -2.15 -15.17
C TYR A 18 -35.03 -2.09 -14.99
N GLU A 19 -35.73 -3.23 -15.07
CA GLU A 19 -37.17 -3.32 -14.86
C GLU A 19 -37.59 -2.88 -13.45
N GLN A 20 -36.85 -3.32 -12.41
CA GLN A 20 -37.08 -2.92 -11.02
C GLN A 20 -36.83 -1.43 -10.78
N SER A 21 -36.02 -0.78 -11.60
CA SER A 21 -35.79 0.67 -11.60
C SER A 21 -36.82 1.44 -12.46
N GLY A 22 -37.82 0.75 -13.05
CA GLY A 22 -38.80 1.37 -13.94
C GLY A 22 -38.26 1.75 -15.32
N MET A 23 -37.14 1.17 -15.74
CA MET A 23 -36.45 1.43 -17.00
C MET A 23 -36.68 0.32 -18.03
N ALA A 24 -36.51 0.63 -19.30
CA ALA A 24 -36.60 -0.36 -20.36
C ALA A 24 -35.46 -1.36 -20.30
N LYS A 25 -35.78 -2.66 -20.48
CA LYS A 25 -34.77 -3.75 -20.55
C LYS A 25 -33.75 -3.50 -21.66
N PRO A 26 -32.46 -3.55 -21.38
CA PRO A 26 -31.44 -3.42 -22.42
C PRO A 26 -31.49 -4.59 -23.43
N PHE A 27 -31.56 -5.83 -22.91
CA PHE A 27 -31.66 -7.03 -23.74
C PHE A 27 -33.12 -7.38 -24.02
N LYS A 28 -33.65 -6.87 -25.12
CA LYS A 28 -35.09 -7.01 -25.54
C LYS A 28 -35.35 -8.33 -26.25
N ASP A 29 -34.34 -8.88 -26.90
CA ASP A 29 -34.48 -10.11 -27.70
C ASP A 29 -34.36 -11.35 -26.80
N GLN A 30 -35.47 -11.92 -26.40
CA GLN A 30 -35.51 -13.14 -25.62
C GLN A 30 -34.91 -14.34 -26.37
N ALA A 31 -35.05 -14.37 -27.71
CA ALA A 31 -34.49 -15.45 -28.53
C ALA A 31 -32.98 -15.46 -28.46
N LEU A 32 -32.37 -14.28 -28.40
CA LEU A 32 -30.92 -14.13 -28.23
C LEU A 32 -30.45 -14.76 -26.88
N ILE A 33 -31.18 -14.50 -25.79
CA ILE A 33 -30.86 -15.04 -24.47
C ILE A 33 -30.95 -16.57 -24.49
N GLU A 34 -32.00 -17.11 -25.11
CA GLU A 34 -32.18 -18.56 -25.21
C GLU A 34 -31.15 -19.22 -26.14
N GLU A 35 -30.80 -18.59 -27.27
CA GLU A 35 -29.69 -19.03 -28.14
C GLU A 35 -28.37 -19.10 -27.35
N TRP A 36 -28.05 -18.05 -26.57
CA TRP A 36 -26.84 -18.06 -25.72
C TRP A 36 -26.84 -19.17 -24.69
N ARG A 37 -28.01 -19.41 -24.04
CA ARG A 37 -28.17 -20.50 -23.07
C ARG A 37 -28.01 -21.88 -23.71
N ALA A 38 -28.51 -22.06 -24.92
CA ALA A 38 -28.46 -23.35 -25.62
C ALA A 38 -27.08 -23.67 -26.21
N ASP A 39 -26.33 -22.67 -26.68
CA ASP A 39 -25.13 -22.82 -27.48
C ASP A 39 -23.82 -22.34 -26.78
N ALA A 40 -23.92 -21.78 -25.59
CA ALA A 40 -22.75 -21.46 -24.78
C ALA A 40 -21.86 -22.69 -24.57
N GLY A 41 -20.56 -22.51 -24.88
CA GLY A 41 -19.60 -23.63 -24.83
C GLY A 41 -19.54 -24.55 -26.04
N LYS A 42 -20.59 -24.59 -26.88
CA LYS A 42 -20.59 -25.35 -28.16
C LYS A 42 -19.97 -24.53 -29.29
N ASN A 43 -20.23 -23.22 -29.31
CA ASN A 43 -19.63 -22.27 -30.23
C ASN A 43 -19.07 -21.05 -29.46
N PRO A 44 -17.89 -21.17 -28.85
CA PRO A 44 -17.35 -20.13 -27.95
C PRO A 44 -16.95 -18.84 -28.66
N LEU A 45 -16.83 -18.81 -29.98
CA LEU A 45 -16.60 -17.58 -30.72
C LEU A 45 -17.89 -16.78 -30.92
N LYS A 46 -19.03 -17.48 -31.09
CA LYS A 46 -20.33 -16.85 -31.32
C LYS A 46 -21.08 -16.59 -30.00
N TYR A 47 -20.97 -17.50 -29.04
CA TYR A 47 -21.63 -17.46 -27.73
C TYR A 47 -20.62 -17.67 -26.60
N PRO A 48 -19.68 -16.71 -26.38
CA PRO A 48 -18.65 -16.86 -25.37
C PRO A 48 -19.19 -16.72 -23.95
N ASN A 49 -18.56 -17.42 -23.02
CA ASN A 49 -18.68 -17.28 -21.57
C ASN A 49 -17.29 -17.14 -20.98
N THR A 50 -16.68 -15.96 -21.11
CA THR A 50 -15.29 -15.72 -20.75
C THR A 50 -15.15 -15.43 -19.25
N ASN A 51 -14.32 -16.19 -18.54
CA ASN A 51 -13.84 -15.85 -17.20
C ASN A 51 -12.58 -14.97 -17.33
N TRP A 52 -12.77 -13.66 -17.28
CA TRP A 52 -11.70 -12.69 -17.52
C TRP A 52 -10.57 -12.75 -16.51
N LEU A 53 -10.84 -13.10 -15.25
CA LEU A 53 -9.80 -13.24 -14.23
C LEU A 53 -8.89 -14.42 -14.54
N GLU A 54 -9.46 -15.57 -14.92
CA GLU A 54 -8.69 -16.75 -15.32
C GLU A 54 -7.93 -16.56 -16.63
N GLU A 55 -8.50 -15.82 -17.58
CA GLU A 55 -7.86 -15.56 -18.86
C GLU A 55 -6.75 -14.52 -18.77
N THR A 56 -6.91 -13.53 -17.89
CA THR A 56 -5.93 -12.44 -17.72
C THR A 56 -4.74 -12.87 -16.87
N PHE A 57 -4.97 -13.70 -15.85
CA PHE A 57 -3.95 -14.07 -14.85
C PHE A 57 -3.56 -15.54 -14.97
N LYS A 58 -2.31 -15.77 -15.29
CA LYS A 58 -1.73 -17.12 -15.47
C LYS A 58 -0.60 -17.34 -14.46
N SER A 59 -0.37 -18.59 -14.10
CA SER A 59 0.80 -18.95 -13.31
C SER A 59 2.08 -18.73 -14.11
N SER A 60 3.11 -18.20 -13.45
CA SER A 60 4.42 -17.96 -14.06
C SER A 60 5.52 -18.60 -13.21
N VAL A 61 6.68 -18.86 -13.85
CA VAL A 61 7.85 -19.42 -13.17
C VAL A 61 8.92 -18.35 -13.04
N ALA A 62 9.18 -17.93 -11.80
CA ALA A 62 10.25 -17.01 -11.47
C ALA A 62 11.49 -17.77 -10.97
N HIS A 63 12.67 -17.22 -11.22
CA HIS A 63 13.90 -17.77 -10.67
C HIS A 63 14.86 -16.68 -10.18
N ASN A 64 15.62 -17.01 -9.14
CA ASN A 64 16.60 -16.12 -8.53
C ASN A 64 17.87 -16.91 -8.23
N HIS A 65 19.01 -16.38 -8.66
CA HIS A 65 20.34 -16.97 -8.45
C HIS A 65 21.24 -15.97 -7.77
N VAL A 66 21.90 -16.38 -6.70
CA VAL A 66 22.84 -15.54 -5.97
C VAL A 66 24.13 -16.33 -5.73
N ILE A 67 25.24 -15.73 -6.13
CA ILE A 67 26.59 -16.21 -5.83
C ILE A 67 27.23 -15.18 -4.93
N SER A 68 27.82 -15.61 -3.81
CA SER A 68 28.54 -14.74 -2.91
C SER A 68 29.86 -15.36 -2.49
N MET A 69 30.83 -14.49 -2.30
CA MET A 69 32.18 -14.87 -1.87
C MET A 69 32.64 -13.92 -0.76
N ASN A 70 33.18 -14.48 0.29
CA ASN A 70 33.80 -13.70 1.34
C ASN A 70 35.15 -14.29 1.70
N GLY A 71 36.07 -13.44 2.07
CA GLY A 71 37.40 -13.87 2.41
C GLY A 71 38.24 -12.72 2.96
N GLY A 72 39.51 -13.03 3.26
CA GLY A 72 40.42 -12.00 3.71
C GLY A 72 41.62 -12.53 4.46
N SER A 73 42.39 -11.58 4.94
CA SER A 73 43.52 -11.76 5.84
C SER A 73 43.29 -11.00 7.15
N GLU A 74 44.26 -11.02 8.07
CA GLU A 74 44.17 -10.19 9.27
C GLU A 74 43.98 -8.68 8.97
N LYS A 75 44.52 -8.22 7.82
CA LYS A 75 44.49 -6.79 7.45
C LYS A 75 43.44 -6.41 6.45
N ILE A 76 42.98 -7.33 5.60
CA ILE A 76 42.01 -7.03 4.54
C ILE A 76 40.88 -8.05 4.63
N LYS A 77 39.66 -7.56 4.58
CA LYS A 77 38.45 -8.38 4.50
C LYS A 77 37.62 -7.92 3.30
N PHE A 78 37.04 -8.86 2.60
CA PHE A 78 36.15 -8.55 1.50
C PHE A 78 34.92 -9.44 1.52
N TYR A 79 33.87 -8.92 0.93
CA TYR A 79 32.64 -9.62 0.56
C TYR A 79 32.24 -9.17 -0.82
N SER A 80 31.94 -10.11 -1.70
CA SER A 80 31.34 -9.82 -2.99
C SER A 80 30.12 -10.69 -3.22
N SER A 81 29.14 -10.19 -3.95
CA SER A 81 28.00 -10.98 -4.40
C SER A 81 27.52 -10.50 -5.76
N PHE A 82 27.03 -11.45 -6.52
CA PHE A 82 26.31 -11.21 -7.76
C PHE A 82 24.97 -11.94 -7.71
N GLY A 83 23.89 -11.27 -8.09
CA GLY A 83 22.55 -11.82 -8.11
C GLY A 83 21.90 -11.58 -9.47
N TYR A 84 21.15 -12.56 -9.93
CA TYR A 84 20.28 -12.51 -11.07
C TYR A 84 18.88 -12.92 -10.67
N GLN A 85 17.89 -12.13 -11.04
CA GLN A 85 16.49 -12.40 -10.83
C GLN A 85 15.73 -12.24 -12.13
N ASN A 86 14.90 -13.23 -12.46
CA ASN A 86 13.90 -13.15 -13.52
C ASN A 86 12.55 -13.50 -12.92
N ASN A 87 11.60 -12.61 -13.06
CA ASN A 87 10.24 -12.75 -12.59
C ASN A 87 9.25 -12.36 -13.70
N PRO A 88 8.88 -13.31 -14.56
CA PRO A 88 7.81 -13.08 -15.52
C PRO A 88 6.52 -12.75 -14.76
N GLY A 89 5.78 -11.76 -15.23
CA GLY A 89 4.50 -11.40 -14.64
C GLY A 89 3.47 -12.52 -14.78
N VAL A 90 2.38 -12.41 -14.02
CA VAL A 90 1.21 -13.29 -14.17
C VAL A 90 0.28 -12.87 -15.30
N MET A 91 0.54 -11.74 -15.92
CA MET A 91 -0.15 -11.23 -17.11
C MET A 91 0.79 -11.29 -18.32
N GLU A 92 0.22 -11.43 -19.52
CA GLU A 92 1.02 -11.42 -20.76
C GLU A 92 1.83 -10.13 -20.90
N ASN A 93 3.00 -10.25 -21.54
CA ASN A 93 3.89 -9.11 -21.82
C ASN A 93 4.22 -8.25 -20.62
N THR A 94 4.25 -8.87 -19.42
CA THR A 94 4.73 -8.26 -18.19
C THR A 94 5.89 -9.06 -17.63
N GLY A 95 6.85 -8.38 -17.03
CA GLY A 95 8.01 -9.06 -16.47
C GLY A 95 8.96 -8.11 -15.76
N PHE A 96 9.84 -8.71 -14.99
CA PHE A 96 10.89 -8.01 -14.27
C PHE A 96 12.17 -8.83 -14.29
N GLU A 97 13.24 -8.24 -14.81
CA GLU A 97 14.58 -8.81 -14.81
C GLU A 97 15.55 -7.89 -14.08
N LYS A 98 16.44 -8.46 -13.26
CA LYS A 98 17.38 -7.67 -12.49
C LYS A 98 18.71 -8.38 -12.30
N TYR A 99 19.77 -7.66 -12.57
CA TYR A 99 21.15 -8.01 -12.25
C TYR A 99 21.65 -7.09 -11.14
N ASN A 100 22.19 -7.65 -10.06
CA ASN A 100 22.74 -6.86 -8.97
C ASN A 100 24.14 -7.36 -8.58
N ALA A 101 25.01 -6.40 -8.25
CA ALA A 101 26.34 -6.69 -7.78
C ALA A 101 26.65 -5.89 -6.52
N ARG A 102 27.46 -6.47 -5.64
CA ARG A 102 27.93 -5.82 -4.42
C ARG A 102 29.37 -6.20 -4.14
N LEU A 103 30.17 -5.21 -3.75
CA LEU A 103 31.54 -5.36 -3.28
C LEU A 103 31.73 -4.53 -2.02
N ASN A 104 32.16 -5.17 -0.95
CA ASN A 104 32.58 -4.50 0.29
C ASN A 104 34.02 -4.91 0.56
N VAL A 105 34.89 -3.94 0.77
CA VAL A 105 36.31 -4.16 1.14
C VAL A 105 36.61 -3.30 2.36
N SER A 106 37.31 -3.86 3.32
CA SER A 106 37.80 -3.13 4.51
C SER A 106 39.26 -3.50 4.73
N ALA A 107 40.11 -2.52 4.93
CA ALA A 107 41.55 -2.69 5.08
C ALA A 107 42.06 -1.95 6.33
N ASP A 108 42.71 -2.65 7.23
CA ASP A 108 43.49 -2.08 8.34
C ASP A 108 44.86 -1.64 7.82
N VAL A 109 44.92 -0.43 7.22
CA VAL A 109 46.12 0.12 6.59
C VAL A 109 47.22 0.37 7.62
N LYS A 110 46.84 0.82 8.82
CA LYS A 110 47.65 0.98 10.00
C LYS A 110 46.85 0.55 11.24
N LYS A 111 47.50 0.28 12.35
CA LYS A 111 46.82 -0.03 13.63
C LYS A 111 45.80 1.04 14.06
N TRP A 112 46.02 2.27 13.60
CA TRP A 112 45.16 3.43 13.90
C TRP A 112 44.30 3.89 12.74
N LEU A 113 44.39 3.27 11.53
CA LEU A 113 43.67 3.65 10.31
C LEU A 113 43.06 2.42 9.64
N ASN A 114 41.71 2.39 9.58
CA ASN A 114 40.94 1.48 8.72
C ASN A 114 40.30 2.28 7.60
N LEU A 115 40.37 1.76 6.37
CA LEU A 115 39.66 2.28 5.21
C LEU A 115 38.73 1.20 4.70
N ALA A 116 37.48 1.59 4.39
CA ALA A 116 36.53 0.69 3.79
C ALA A 116 35.82 1.33 2.60
N ALA A 117 35.55 0.50 1.58
CA ALA A 117 34.76 0.83 0.43
C ALA A 117 33.60 -0.17 0.29
N GLN A 118 32.41 0.35 0.08
CA GLN A 118 31.20 -0.41 -0.17
C GLN A 118 30.59 0.09 -1.48
N VAL A 119 30.53 -0.76 -2.49
CA VAL A 119 29.94 -0.45 -3.78
C VAL A 119 28.86 -1.49 -4.05
N SER A 120 27.70 -1.04 -4.42
CA SER A 120 26.59 -1.90 -4.85
C SER A 120 25.80 -1.23 -5.95
N GLY A 121 25.21 -2.01 -6.80
CA GLY A 121 24.35 -1.50 -7.84
C GLY A 121 23.50 -2.58 -8.45
N TYR A 122 22.53 -2.14 -9.23
CA TYR A 122 21.73 -3.03 -10.04
C TYR A 122 21.36 -2.36 -11.36
N VAL A 123 21.13 -3.21 -12.33
CA VAL A 123 20.43 -2.88 -13.60
C VAL A 123 19.18 -3.73 -13.64
N SER A 124 18.05 -3.12 -13.95
CA SER A 124 16.78 -3.84 -14.10
C SER A 124 16.02 -3.39 -15.31
N ASN A 125 15.30 -4.34 -15.93
CA ASN A 125 14.34 -4.12 -16.98
C ASN A 125 12.97 -4.56 -16.47
N MET A 126 11.96 -3.75 -16.67
CA MET A 126 10.58 -4.06 -16.32
C MET A 126 9.68 -3.79 -17.50
N ASP A 127 8.88 -4.79 -17.87
CA ASP A 127 7.77 -4.66 -18.78
C ASP A 127 6.49 -4.47 -17.94
N PRO A 128 6.01 -3.24 -17.76
CA PRO A 128 4.88 -2.97 -16.89
C PRO A 128 3.56 -3.33 -17.56
N ALA A 129 2.58 -3.78 -16.77
CA ALA A 129 1.22 -4.05 -17.25
C ALA A 129 0.50 -2.79 -17.77
N ALA A 130 0.83 -1.65 -17.22
CA ALA A 130 0.33 -0.35 -17.68
C ALA A 130 1.39 0.33 -18.53
N LYS A 131 1.34 0.04 -19.83
CA LYS A 131 2.25 0.65 -20.80
C LYS A 131 1.67 2.00 -21.19
N TYR A 132 2.21 3.04 -20.64
CA TYR A 132 1.85 4.45 -20.68
C TYR A 132 1.30 5.01 -22.00
N GLN A 133 0.01 4.86 -22.28
CA GLN A 133 -0.63 5.65 -23.35
C GLN A 133 -1.44 6.85 -22.84
N SER A 134 -1.83 6.84 -21.57
CA SER A 134 -2.47 8.00 -20.95
C SER A 134 -1.92 8.14 -19.53
N GLU A 135 -1.79 9.35 -19.05
CA GLU A 135 -1.54 9.63 -17.65
C GLU A 135 -2.67 8.98 -16.84
N GLY A 136 -2.37 7.93 -16.07
CA GLY A 136 -3.32 7.26 -15.21
C GLY A 136 -3.57 5.77 -15.44
N SER A 137 -3.04 5.13 -16.47
CA SER A 137 -3.16 3.66 -16.60
C SER A 137 -2.21 2.96 -15.64
N THR A 138 -2.75 2.30 -14.63
CA THR A 138 -2.01 1.56 -13.61
C THR A 138 -2.25 0.06 -13.72
N VAL A 139 -1.45 -0.75 -13.02
CA VAL A 139 -1.69 -2.20 -12.87
C VAL A 139 -3.10 -2.46 -12.33
N SER A 140 -3.58 -1.62 -11.40
CA SER A 140 -4.94 -1.70 -10.88
C SER A 140 -6.02 -1.56 -11.95
N ASP A 141 -5.76 -0.84 -13.05
CA ASP A 141 -6.72 -0.71 -14.14
C ASP A 141 -6.94 -2.05 -14.87
N VAL A 142 -5.89 -2.85 -15.06
CA VAL A 142 -6.04 -4.19 -15.67
C VAL A 142 -6.89 -5.10 -14.79
N PHE A 143 -6.70 -5.05 -13.46
CA PHE A 143 -7.54 -5.78 -12.51
C PHE A 143 -8.99 -5.31 -12.54
N LYS A 144 -9.22 -3.99 -12.56
CA LYS A 144 -10.56 -3.41 -12.69
C LYS A 144 -11.25 -3.85 -13.97
N PHE A 145 -10.56 -3.79 -15.11
CA PHE A 145 -11.11 -4.21 -16.38
C PHE A 145 -11.40 -5.71 -16.42
N ALA A 146 -10.49 -6.56 -15.93
CA ALA A 146 -10.73 -8.00 -15.83
C ALA A 146 -11.92 -8.33 -14.92
N SER A 147 -12.14 -7.53 -13.87
CA SER A 147 -13.29 -7.69 -12.97
C SER A 147 -14.57 -7.06 -13.50
N ALA A 148 -14.48 -6.08 -14.41
CA ALA A 148 -15.63 -5.29 -14.90
C ALA A 148 -16.17 -5.76 -16.25
N THR A 149 -15.38 -6.51 -17.02
CA THR A 149 -15.76 -6.94 -18.38
C THR A 149 -16.78 -8.08 -18.32
N THR A 150 -17.83 -7.97 -19.13
CA THR A 150 -18.90 -8.96 -19.20
C THR A 150 -18.45 -10.28 -19.80
N PRO A 151 -19.05 -11.42 -19.46
CA PRO A 151 -18.65 -12.71 -19.97
C PRO A 151 -18.96 -12.94 -21.46
N GLY A 152 -19.83 -12.10 -22.07
CA GLY A 152 -20.29 -12.23 -23.44
C GLY A 152 -19.30 -11.82 -24.53
N MET A 153 -18.02 -11.67 -24.23
CA MET A 153 -16.99 -11.25 -25.18
C MET A 153 -15.89 -12.31 -25.28
N VAL A 154 -15.47 -12.61 -26.49
CA VAL A 154 -14.34 -13.51 -26.73
C VAL A 154 -13.05 -12.85 -26.24
N PHE A 155 -12.27 -13.56 -25.46
CA PHE A 155 -11.00 -13.03 -25.01
C PHE A 155 -9.94 -12.97 -26.12
N ARG A 156 -9.75 -14.10 -26.83
CA ARG A 156 -8.88 -14.26 -28.00
C ARG A 156 -9.32 -15.47 -28.79
N ALA A 157 -9.45 -15.31 -30.10
CA ALA A 157 -9.72 -16.43 -31.02
C ALA A 157 -8.46 -17.29 -31.23
N PRO A 158 -8.61 -18.56 -31.70
CA PRO A 158 -7.47 -19.44 -31.98
C PRO A 158 -6.49 -18.91 -33.04
N ASP A 159 -6.94 -17.99 -33.91
CA ASP A 159 -6.10 -17.30 -34.91
C ASP A 159 -5.35 -16.09 -34.35
N GLY A 160 -5.50 -15.80 -33.05
CA GLY A 160 -4.85 -14.72 -32.33
C GLY A 160 -5.60 -13.38 -32.31
N ARG A 161 -6.74 -13.24 -33.01
CA ARG A 161 -7.56 -12.02 -32.98
C ARG A 161 -8.23 -11.83 -31.62
N TYR A 162 -8.31 -10.59 -31.15
CA TYR A 162 -8.96 -10.24 -29.88
C TYR A 162 -10.45 -9.98 -30.07
N GLY A 163 -11.27 -10.42 -29.12
CA GLY A 163 -12.68 -10.06 -29.09
C GLY A 163 -12.88 -8.62 -28.66
N ALA A 164 -13.97 -8.04 -29.17
CA ALA A 164 -14.56 -6.78 -28.69
C ALA A 164 -16.07 -6.87 -28.88
N MET A 165 -16.83 -6.12 -28.07
CA MET A 165 -18.29 -6.13 -28.16
C MET A 165 -18.78 -5.27 -29.31
N ASN A 166 -19.94 -5.63 -29.85
CA ASN A 166 -20.69 -4.81 -30.77
C ASN A 166 -21.50 -3.75 -29.98
N ASN A 167 -21.25 -2.48 -30.26
CA ASN A 167 -21.94 -1.35 -29.62
C ASN A 167 -23.47 -1.36 -29.80
N SER A 168 -24.02 -2.09 -30.72
CA SER A 168 -25.45 -2.21 -30.93
C SER A 168 -26.12 -3.23 -30.02
N GLU A 169 -25.39 -4.20 -29.52
CA GLU A 169 -25.90 -5.30 -28.69
C GLU A 169 -25.61 -5.08 -27.20
N ASP A 170 -24.41 -4.59 -26.88
CA ASP A 170 -24.01 -4.32 -25.50
C ASP A 170 -23.38 -2.92 -25.44
N SER A 171 -24.19 -1.97 -25.05
CA SER A 171 -23.86 -0.57 -25.24
C SER A 171 -22.54 -0.19 -24.63
N SER A 172 -21.67 0.18 -25.49
CA SER A 172 -20.80 1.28 -25.26
C SER A 172 -19.57 1.09 -24.40
N GLN A 173 -19.63 0.51 -23.25
CA GLN A 173 -18.53 0.71 -22.33
C GLN A 173 -17.59 -0.46 -22.27
N SER A 174 -18.12 -1.61 -22.41
CA SER A 174 -17.36 -2.85 -22.51
C SER A 174 -16.73 -3.06 -23.89
N ALA A 175 -17.22 -2.38 -24.91
CA ALA A 175 -16.65 -2.49 -26.28
C ALA A 175 -15.13 -2.30 -26.34
N ASN A 176 -14.59 -1.54 -25.38
CA ASN A 176 -13.15 -1.26 -25.29
C ASN A 176 -12.47 -2.00 -24.15
N ASN A 177 -13.17 -2.90 -23.50
CA ASN A 177 -12.73 -3.40 -22.20
C ASN A 177 -12.18 -4.82 -22.23
N ASN A 178 -11.86 -5.39 -23.40
CA ASN A 178 -11.05 -6.59 -23.42
C ASN A 178 -9.69 -6.29 -22.74
N PRO A 179 -9.43 -6.79 -21.52
CA PRO A 179 -8.24 -6.44 -20.77
C PRO A 179 -6.96 -6.89 -21.47
N LEU A 180 -7.00 -7.98 -22.21
CA LEU A 180 -5.84 -8.50 -22.96
C LEU A 180 -5.54 -7.67 -24.21
N LEU A 181 -6.56 -7.27 -24.97
CA LEU A 181 -6.38 -6.36 -26.08
C LEU A 181 -5.76 -5.05 -25.58
N ARG A 182 -6.26 -4.53 -24.48
CA ARG A 182 -5.76 -3.30 -23.87
C ARG A 182 -4.33 -3.44 -23.38
N LEU A 183 -4.02 -4.55 -22.70
CA LEU A 183 -2.68 -4.87 -22.20
C LEU A 183 -1.66 -4.96 -23.33
N ASN A 184 -2.06 -5.54 -24.46
CA ASN A 184 -1.18 -5.79 -25.61
C ASN A 184 -1.18 -4.66 -26.66
N SER A 185 -2.02 -3.63 -26.48
CA SER A 185 -2.09 -2.48 -27.42
C SER A 185 -0.94 -1.49 -27.28
N VAL A 186 -0.07 -1.68 -26.31
CA VAL A 186 1.09 -0.83 -26.04
C VAL A 186 2.30 -1.70 -25.70
N ASP A 187 3.42 -1.40 -26.32
CA ASP A 187 4.73 -1.93 -25.94
C ASP A 187 5.51 -0.87 -25.17
N GLY A 188 6.18 -1.25 -24.10
CA GLY A 188 6.93 -0.32 -23.26
C GLY A 188 7.85 -1.03 -22.30
N ASN A 189 8.91 -0.34 -21.93
CA ASN A 189 9.94 -0.85 -21.02
C ASN A 189 10.35 0.25 -20.04
N ILE A 190 10.73 -0.16 -18.82
CA ILE A 190 11.39 0.68 -17.82
C ILE A 190 12.77 0.08 -17.58
N HIS A 191 13.78 0.76 -18.05
CA HIS A 191 15.18 0.43 -17.74
C HIS A 191 15.66 1.27 -16.59
N LYS A 192 16.25 0.64 -15.56
CA LYS A 192 16.72 1.36 -14.39
C LYS A 192 18.11 0.89 -13.95
N THR A 193 19.01 1.84 -13.84
CA THR A 193 20.35 1.65 -13.27
C THR A 193 20.43 2.36 -11.94
N ASN A 194 20.88 1.67 -10.89
CA ASN A 194 21.19 2.26 -9.59
C ASN A 194 22.58 1.87 -9.14
N VAL A 195 23.38 2.84 -8.80
CA VAL A 195 24.73 2.64 -8.26
C VAL A 195 24.87 3.39 -6.94
N ARG A 196 25.34 2.69 -5.91
CA ARG A 196 25.63 3.26 -4.59
C ARG A 196 27.06 2.96 -4.22
N SER A 197 27.80 3.97 -3.83
CA SER A 197 29.13 3.86 -3.30
C SER A 197 29.21 4.53 -1.94
N ARG A 198 29.95 3.93 -1.02
CA ARG A 198 30.26 4.50 0.29
C ARG A 198 31.72 4.25 0.62
N PHE A 199 32.45 5.30 0.93
CA PHE A 199 33.83 5.28 1.38
C PHE A 199 33.87 5.68 2.85
N ILE A 200 34.58 4.92 3.68
CA ILE A 200 34.62 5.09 5.12
C ILE A 200 36.08 5.12 5.56
N ALA A 201 36.45 6.13 6.32
CA ALA A 201 37.74 6.20 7.01
C ALA A 201 37.50 6.20 8.51
N THR A 202 38.12 5.26 9.22
CA THR A 202 38.08 5.15 10.68
C THR A 202 39.46 5.32 11.27
N LEU A 203 39.60 6.35 12.10
CA LEU A 203 40.81 6.70 12.81
C LEU A 203 40.69 6.33 14.29
N LYS A 204 41.72 5.65 14.82
CA LYS A 204 41.85 5.26 16.25
C LYS A 204 43.16 5.78 16.80
N PRO A 205 43.35 7.11 17.01
CA PRO A 205 44.61 7.72 17.36
C PRO A 205 45.14 7.32 18.74
N PHE A 206 44.21 7.06 19.68
CA PHE A 206 44.52 6.58 21.03
C PHE A 206 43.39 5.68 21.57
N LYS A 207 43.70 4.97 22.67
CA LYS A 207 42.77 4.00 23.29
C LYS A 207 41.44 4.68 23.68
N GLY A 208 40.35 4.07 23.28
CA GLY A 208 38.98 4.52 23.53
C GLY A 208 38.43 5.56 22.53
N PHE A 209 39.26 6.25 21.77
CA PHE A 209 38.79 7.25 20.80
C PHE A 209 38.70 6.69 19.38
N THR A 210 37.61 6.96 18.72
CA THR A 210 37.37 6.61 17.32
C THR A 210 36.76 7.80 16.58
N LEU A 211 37.37 8.18 15.47
CA LEU A 211 36.84 9.17 14.55
C LEU A 211 36.48 8.48 13.22
N THR A 212 35.22 8.49 12.83
CA THR A 212 34.76 7.90 11.56
C THR A 212 34.25 8.99 10.67
N GLY A 213 34.75 9.07 9.43
CA GLY A 213 34.19 9.89 8.37
C GLY A 213 33.70 9.01 7.24
N SER A 214 32.54 9.33 6.69
CA SER A 214 32.03 8.63 5.49
C SER A 214 31.52 9.58 4.42
N TYR A 215 31.67 9.16 3.17
CA TYR A 215 31.15 9.78 1.98
C TYR A 215 30.35 8.75 1.20
N SER A 216 29.08 9.02 0.93
CA SER A 216 28.20 8.16 0.14
C SER A 216 27.65 8.91 -1.05
N TYR A 217 27.63 8.25 -2.19
CA TYR A 217 27.00 8.73 -3.42
C TYR A 217 26.05 7.66 -3.96
N GLU A 218 24.84 8.06 -4.30
CA GLU A 218 23.87 7.25 -5.00
C GLU A 218 23.49 7.94 -6.30
N PHE A 219 23.55 7.19 -7.37
CA PHE A 219 23.08 7.58 -8.69
C PHE A 219 21.97 6.64 -9.14
N VAL A 220 20.87 7.22 -9.62
CA VAL A 220 19.78 6.47 -10.25
C VAL A 220 19.55 7.08 -11.63
N ASP A 221 19.51 6.22 -12.64
CA ASP A 221 19.12 6.55 -14.01
C ASP A 221 17.93 5.67 -14.38
N GLU A 222 16.84 6.29 -14.80
CA GLU A 222 15.59 5.60 -15.15
C GLU A 222 15.11 6.07 -16.53
N GLU A 223 15.19 5.19 -17.47
CA GLU A 223 14.68 5.38 -18.83
C GLU A 223 13.35 4.65 -18.98
N ARG A 224 12.35 5.30 -19.55
CA ARG A 224 11.07 4.68 -19.90
C ARG A 224 10.78 4.93 -21.36
N SER A 225 10.35 3.90 -22.06
CA SER A 225 9.86 3.99 -23.43
C SER A 225 8.46 3.40 -23.52
N SER A 226 7.64 3.94 -24.41
CA SER A 226 6.31 3.41 -24.69
C SER A 226 5.93 3.75 -26.13
N LYS A 227 5.43 2.75 -26.85
CA LYS A 227 4.94 2.86 -28.24
C LYS A 227 3.68 2.02 -28.42
N PRO A 228 2.79 2.37 -29.35
CA PRO A 228 1.59 1.59 -29.63
C PRO A 228 1.90 0.29 -30.37
N VAL A 229 1.05 -0.70 -30.14
CA VAL A 229 0.91 -1.87 -30.98
C VAL A 229 -0.48 -1.78 -31.61
N PHE A 230 -0.58 -1.70 -32.93
CA PHE A 230 -1.87 -1.59 -33.60
C PHE A 230 -2.59 -2.93 -33.56
N LEU A 231 -3.71 -2.95 -32.86
CA LEU A 231 -4.57 -4.11 -32.70
C LEU A 231 -6.00 -3.77 -33.10
N GLU A 232 -6.72 -4.80 -33.49
CA GLU A 232 -8.14 -4.76 -33.81
C GLU A 232 -8.91 -5.65 -32.82
N GLY A 233 -10.07 -5.20 -32.40
CA GLY A 233 -11.05 -5.97 -31.66
C GLY A 233 -12.23 -6.36 -32.54
N TRP A 234 -12.60 -7.64 -32.49
CA TRP A 234 -13.57 -8.27 -33.36
C TRP A 234 -14.82 -8.68 -32.61
N ASP A 235 -15.97 -8.35 -33.15
CA ASP A 235 -17.22 -9.03 -32.86
C ASP A 235 -17.28 -10.29 -33.72
N PHE A 236 -17.00 -11.45 -33.12
CA PHE A 236 -16.99 -12.72 -33.84
C PHE A 236 -18.38 -13.26 -34.19
N ARG A 237 -19.41 -12.74 -33.58
CA ARG A 237 -20.79 -13.12 -33.91
C ARG A 237 -21.21 -12.56 -35.27
N ASN A 238 -20.82 -11.32 -35.54
CA ASN A 238 -21.14 -10.60 -36.78
C ASN A 238 -19.97 -10.50 -37.74
N GLU A 239 -18.79 -11.03 -37.34
CA GLU A 239 -17.52 -11.00 -38.09
C GLU A 239 -17.07 -9.61 -38.56
N ILE A 240 -17.22 -8.62 -37.63
CA ILE A 240 -16.84 -7.23 -37.91
C ILE A 240 -15.80 -6.72 -36.93
N VAL A 241 -14.99 -5.76 -37.37
CA VAL A 241 -14.08 -5.02 -36.49
C VAL A 241 -14.88 -3.91 -35.78
N THR A 242 -14.97 -3.98 -34.48
CA THR A 242 -15.67 -2.99 -33.65
C THR A 242 -14.74 -2.03 -32.92
N PHE A 243 -13.46 -2.38 -32.82
CA PHE A 243 -12.45 -1.57 -32.15
C PHE A 243 -11.16 -1.51 -32.95
N THR A 244 -10.49 -0.36 -32.96
CA THR A 244 -9.11 -0.18 -33.42
C THR A 244 -8.44 0.97 -32.67
N ASN A 245 -7.17 0.82 -32.31
CA ASN A 245 -6.37 1.85 -31.64
C ASN A 245 -5.50 2.68 -32.62
N LYS A 246 -5.67 2.51 -33.95
CA LYS A 246 -4.85 3.19 -34.97
C LYS A 246 -4.97 4.72 -34.97
N LYS A 247 -6.08 5.26 -34.47
CA LYS A 247 -6.42 6.70 -34.56
C LYS A 247 -5.74 7.61 -33.55
N LYS A 248 -5.07 7.08 -32.50
CA LYS A 248 -4.44 7.86 -31.41
C LYS A 248 -3.13 7.22 -31.01
N SER A 249 -2.22 7.07 -31.96
CA SER A 249 -0.90 6.52 -31.67
C SER A 249 0.05 7.59 -31.15
N SER A 250 0.88 7.24 -30.19
CA SER A 250 1.96 8.11 -29.71
C SER A 250 3.15 7.30 -29.24
N ILE A 251 4.35 7.84 -29.46
CA ILE A 251 5.59 7.34 -28.86
C ILE A 251 6.04 8.29 -27.77
N MET A 252 6.44 7.72 -26.64
CA MET A 252 6.90 8.46 -25.46
C MET A 252 8.26 7.95 -25.00
N ASN A 253 9.15 8.89 -24.71
CA ASN A 253 10.42 8.63 -24.05
C ASN A 253 10.52 9.50 -22.79
N TYR A 254 11.00 8.90 -21.72
CA TYR A 254 11.26 9.55 -20.44
C TYR A 254 12.66 9.21 -19.97
N ASP A 255 13.39 10.22 -19.48
CA ASP A 255 14.69 10.09 -18.83
C ASP A 255 14.61 10.78 -17.46
N GLY A 256 14.97 10.07 -16.41
CA GLY A 256 14.95 10.59 -15.04
C GLY A 256 16.19 10.23 -14.27
N LYS A 257 16.89 11.25 -13.72
CA LYS A 257 18.13 11.11 -12.98
C LYS A 257 17.99 11.58 -11.56
N ILE A 258 18.59 10.83 -10.63
CA ILE A 258 18.67 11.17 -9.20
C ILE A 258 20.12 11.07 -8.76
N ASP A 259 20.60 12.14 -8.15
CA ASP A 259 21.85 12.22 -7.44
C ASP A 259 21.59 12.43 -5.95
N ARG A 260 22.16 11.58 -5.10
CA ARG A 260 22.06 11.72 -3.65
C ARG A 260 23.45 11.62 -3.02
N PHE A 261 23.82 12.63 -2.27
CA PHE A 261 25.09 12.74 -1.57
C PHE A 261 24.83 12.70 -0.07
N PHE A 262 25.56 11.86 0.65
CA PHE A 262 25.50 11.83 2.11
C PHE A 262 26.91 11.77 2.67
N ASN A 263 27.18 12.65 3.61
CA ASN A 263 28.46 12.73 4.33
C ASN A 263 28.17 12.74 5.82
N ASP A 264 28.99 12.03 6.58
CA ASP A 264 28.99 12.10 8.03
C ASP A 264 30.40 12.05 8.63
N VAL A 265 30.52 12.71 9.77
CA VAL A 265 31.71 12.62 10.64
C VAL A 265 31.23 12.35 12.06
N VAL A 266 31.75 11.33 12.69
CA VAL A 266 31.37 10.89 14.04
C VAL A 266 32.62 10.65 14.87
N ALA A 267 32.73 11.38 15.98
CA ALA A 267 33.71 11.16 17.02
C ALA A 267 33.07 10.36 18.17
N ARG A 268 33.69 9.30 18.59
CA ARG A 268 33.26 8.44 19.72
C ARG A 268 34.40 8.26 20.70
N TYR A 269 34.08 8.33 21.99
CA TYR A 269 34.98 8.04 23.07
C TYR A 269 34.36 7.04 24.05
N GLU A 270 35.07 5.94 24.29
CA GLU A 270 34.66 4.87 25.20
C GLU A 270 35.73 4.69 26.28
N THR A 271 35.28 4.68 27.53
CA THR A 271 36.16 4.45 28.68
C THR A 271 35.43 3.77 29.82
N ARG A 272 36.21 3.14 30.72
CA ARG A 272 35.71 2.66 32.00
C ARG A 272 36.54 3.27 33.12
N LEU A 273 35.83 3.77 34.11
CA LEU A 273 36.38 4.47 35.30
C LEU A 273 35.94 3.76 36.57
N ILE A 274 36.58 4.13 37.72
CA ILE A 274 36.20 3.64 39.05
C ILE A 274 36.29 2.10 39.09
N ASN A 275 37.48 1.55 38.80
CA ASN A 275 37.70 0.11 38.73
C ASN A 275 36.68 -0.63 37.88
N ASP A 276 36.42 -0.14 36.67
CA ASP A 276 35.43 -0.66 35.69
C ASP A 276 33.97 -0.55 36.13
N ALA A 277 33.67 0.10 37.25
CA ALA A 277 32.30 0.26 37.73
C ALA A 277 31.47 1.25 36.87
N LEU A 278 32.10 2.29 36.30
CA LEU A 278 31.44 3.28 35.45
C LEU A 278 31.93 3.16 34.01
N GLY A 279 31.09 2.65 33.12
CA GLY A 279 31.25 2.70 31.67
C GLY A 279 30.70 3.99 31.10
N ILE A 280 31.47 4.67 30.26
CA ILE A 280 31.07 5.87 29.52
C ILE A 280 31.30 5.63 28.04
N ASN A 281 30.26 5.86 27.20
CA ASN A 281 30.38 5.90 25.76
C ASN A 281 29.72 7.21 25.25
N ALA A 282 30.56 8.15 24.85
CA ALA A 282 30.11 9.46 24.34
C ALA A 282 30.33 9.56 22.84
N MET A 283 29.42 10.16 22.13
CA MET A 283 29.48 10.36 20.69
C MET A 283 29.01 11.74 20.32
N LEU A 284 29.74 12.40 19.41
CA LEU A 284 29.34 13.62 18.72
C LEU A 284 29.45 13.39 17.22
N GLY A 285 28.48 13.89 16.48
CA GLY A 285 28.49 13.72 15.02
C GLY A 285 27.82 14.89 14.30
N ALA A 286 28.22 15.02 13.05
CA ALA A 286 27.58 15.90 12.08
C ALA A 286 27.36 15.14 10.79
N SER A 287 26.23 15.38 10.13
CA SER A 287 25.94 14.82 8.80
C SER A 287 25.30 15.84 7.88
N GLN A 288 25.47 15.62 6.60
CA GLN A 288 24.84 16.41 5.55
C GLN A 288 24.36 15.49 4.45
N GLU A 289 23.13 15.75 3.99
CA GLU A 289 22.51 15.04 2.87
C GLU A 289 22.08 16.08 1.82
N LYS A 290 22.31 15.78 0.55
CA LYS A 290 21.82 16.54 -0.59
C LYS A 290 21.21 15.58 -1.61
N TYR A 291 20.03 15.94 -2.07
CA TYR A 291 19.28 15.22 -3.09
C TYR A 291 19.01 16.15 -4.26
N ARG A 292 19.16 15.63 -5.46
CA ARG A 292 18.78 16.28 -6.72
C ARG A 292 18.05 15.29 -7.59
N SER A 293 17.01 15.72 -8.24
CA SER A 293 16.36 14.99 -9.30
C SER A 293 16.15 15.88 -10.51
N HIS A 294 16.25 15.28 -11.66
CA HIS A 294 15.98 15.91 -12.95
C HIS A 294 15.27 14.89 -13.82
N ASN A 295 14.23 15.30 -14.50
CA ASN A 295 13.58 14.46 -15.48
C ASN A 295 13.15 15.25 -16.71
N PHE A 296 12.99 14.52 -17.78
CA PHE A 296 12.46 15.04 -19.02
C PHE A 296 11.61 13.95 -19.70
N LYS A 297 10.53 14.36 -20.34
CA LYS A 297 9.60 13.49 -21.07
C LYS A 297 9.32 14.14 -22.43
N ALA A 298 9.41 13.35 -23.49
CA ALA A 298 8.98 13.73 -24.83
C ALA A 298 7.95 12.74 -25.34
N THR A 299 6.88 13.25 -25.96
CA THR A 299 5.85 12.45 -26.60
C THR A 299 5.58 13.04 -27.99
N LYS A 300 5.47 12.19 -28.99
CA LYS A 300 5.09 12.60 -30.35
C LYS A 300 3.97 11.70 -30.86
N TYR A 301 3.01 12.31 -31.51
CA TYR A 301 1.75 11.67 -31.92
C TYR A 301 1.80 11.23 -33.38
N ASP A 302 0.83 10.40 -33.78
CA ASP A 302 0.58 9.93 -35.12
C ASP A 302 1.78 9.16 -35.72
N MET A 303 2.02 7.97 -35.16
CA MET A 303 3.05 7.07 -35.69
C MET A 303 2.63 6.50 -37.04
N ILE A 304 3.56 6.53 -38.00
CA ILE A 304 3.38 5.94 -39.33
C ILE A 304 3.50 4.42 -39.24
N ASP A 305 4.49 3.94 -38.51
CA ASP A 305 4.81 2.53 -38.33
C ASP A 305 5.24 2.28 -36.86
N THR A 306 4.58 1.36 -36.20
CA THR A 306 4.85 1.00 -34.80
C THR A 306 6.14 0.18 -34.63
N SER A 307 6.72 -0.32 -35.70
CA SER A 307 8.05 -0.96 -35.67
C SER A 307 9.15 0.04 -35.33
N LEU A 308 8.95 1.33 -35.65
CA LEU A 308 9.89 2.41 -35.38
C LEU A 308 9.83 2.83 -33.94
N GLY A 309 10.85 2.47 -33.16
CA GLY A 309 10.95 2.77 -31.71
C GLY A 309 11.52 4.16 -31.37
N VAL A 310 11.43 5.16 -32.27
CA VAL A 310 12.03 6.49 -32.12
C VAL A 310 11.00 7.60 -32.38
N LEU A 311 11.16 8.75 -31.71
CA LEU A 311 10.24 9.90 -31.84
C LEU A 311 10.07 10.38 -33.30
N ASN A 312 11.10 10.25 -34.14
CA ASN A 312 11.01 10.62 -35.54
C ASN A 312 10.17 9.65 -36.40
N GLY A 313 9.77 8.50 -35.86
CA GLY A 313 8.78 7.59 -36.45
C GLY A 313 7.34 8.08 -36.38
N ALA A 314 7.09 9.22 -35.74
CA ALA A 314 5.79 9.87 -35.66
C ALA A 314 5.81 11.21 -36.39
N ILE A 315 4.66 11.60 -37.00
CA ILE A 315 4.54 12.79 -37.89
C ILE A 315 3.68 13.90 -37.27
N GLY A 316 2.88 13.58 -36.25
CA GLY A 316 2.00 14.55 -35.62
C GLY A 316 2.73 15.47 -34.63
N ASP A 317 1.95 16.19 -33.83
CA ASP A 317 2.47 17.15 -32.86
C ASP A 317 3.36 16.48 -31.80
N ALA A 318 4.31 17.27 -31.30
CA ALA A 318 5.19 16.86 -30.21
C ALA A 318 4.87 17.62 -28.93
N SER A 319 4.95 16.95 -27.80
CA SER A 319 4.92 17.59 -26.49
C SER A 319 6.17 17.22 -25.70
N ALA A 320 6.71 18.19 -24.96
CA ALA A 320 7.84 17.96 -24.09
C ALA A 320 7.57 18.59 -22.71
N SER A 321 7.99 17.92 -21.66
CA SER A 321 7.93 18.42 -20.30
C SER A 321 9.15 17.97 -19.52
N GLY A 322 9.49 18.69 -18.45
CA GLY A 322 10.58 18.31 -17.58
C GLY A 322 10.51 19.05 -16.27
N SER A 323 11.16 18.52 -15.25
CA SER A 323 11.24 19.12 -13.94
C SER A 323 12.59 18.84 -13.29
N SER A 324 12.97 19.74 -12.39
CA SER A 324 14.11 19.55 -11.50
C SER A 324 13.70 19.90 -10.08
N ALA A 325 14.17 19.14 -9.13
CA ALA A 325 13.94 19.40 -7.72
C ALA A 325 15.18 19.06 -6.90
N GLU A 326 15.41 19.83 -5.85
CA GLU A 326 16.49 19.56 -4.90
C GLU A 326 16.07 19.88 -3.47
N TRP A 327 16.68 19.16 -2.53
CA TRP A 327 16.61 19.46 -1.11
C TRP A 327 17.93 19.08 -0.42
N ALA A 328 18.14 19.67 0.73
CA ALA A 328 19.29 19.35 1.57
C ALA A 328 18.88 19.31 3.04
N MET A 329 19.58 18.48 3.80
CA MET A 329 19.46 18.37 5.24
C MET A 329 20.83 18.36 5.89
N ARG A 330 20.97 19.05 7.03
CA ARG A 330 22.19 19.05 7.85
C ARG A 330 21.77 18.71 9.28
N SER A 331 22.57 17.88 9.92
CA SER A 331 22.30 17.40 11.28
C SER A 331 23.51 17.49 12.15
N PHE A 332 23.30 17.86 13.41
CA PHE A 332 24.28 17.77 14.49
C PHE A 332 23.67 16.90 15.58
N PHE A 333 24.43 15.94 16.09
CA PHE A 333 23.88 14.99 17.07
C PHE A 333 24.96 14.59 18.08
N GLY A 334 24.51 14.30 19.28
CA GLY A 334 25.33 13.77 20.35
C GLY A 334 24.59 12.72 21.16
N ARG A 335 25.33 11.78 21.70
CA ARG A 335 24.83 10.73 22.58
C ARG A 335 25.83 10.47 23.70
N VAL A 336 25.31 10.24 24.91
CA VAL A 336 26.09 9.76 26.06
C VAL A 336 25.36 8.56 26.63
N ASN A 337 26.06 7.43 26.70
CA ASN A 337 25.66 6.22 27.40
C ASN A 337 26.47 6.12 28.68
N LEU A 338 25.84 5.93 29.81
CA LEU A 338 26.39 5.67 31.11
C LEU A 338 25.95 4.28 31.57
N ASP A 339 26.88 3.51 32.02
CA ASP A 339 26.71 2.15 32.53
C ASP A 339 27.32 2.08 33.92
N TRP A 340 26.51 2.03 34.97
CA TRP A 340 27.00 1.84 36.33
C TRP A 340 26.86 0.38 36.76
N GLN A 341 28.01 -0.29 36.94
CA GLN A 341 28.15 -1.69 37.34
C GLN A 341 27.33 -2.68 36.49
N GLN A 342 27.04 -2.29 35.21
CA GLN A 342 26.16 -3.04 34.34
C GLN A 342 24.73 -3.27 34.91
N LYS A 343 24.35 -2.52 35.94
CA LYS A 343 23.03 -2.57 36.59
C LYS A 343 22.15 -1.43 36.19
N TYR A 344 22.66 -0.21 36.17
CA TYR A 344 21.95 1.02 35.85
C TYR A 344 22.51 1.58 34.58
N LEU A 345 21.65 1.66 33.57
CA LEU A 345 22.00 2.12 32.25
C LEU A 345 21.24 3.40 31.94
N LEU A 346 21.95 4.46 31.53
CA LEU A 346 21.37 5.73 31.16
C LEU A 346 21.87 6.10 29.76
N GLU A 347 20.96 6.43 28.85
CA GLU A 347 21.30 7.00 27.56
C GLU A 347 20.63 8.37 27.40
N ILE A 348 21.39 9.35 26.94
CA ILE A 348 20.89 10.69 26.60
C ILE A 348 21.30 10.99 25.16
N ASN A 349 20.36 11.38 24.34
CA ASN A 349 20.60 11.82 22.96
C ASN A 349 20.07 13.23 22.74
N LEU A 350 20.78 14.00 21.93
CA LEU A 350 20.32 15.28 21.40
C LEU A 350 20.62 15.32 19.90
N ARG A 351 19.60 15.72 19.10
CA ARG A 351 19.74 15.91 17.68
C ARG A 351 19.15 17.24 17.26
N ALA A 352 19.89 18.00 16.45
CA ALA A 352 19.47 19.24 15.81
C ALA A 352 19.51 19.03 14.30
N ASP A 353 18.35 19.04 13.63
CA ASP A 353 18.21 18.82 12.20
C ASP A 353 17.77 20.11 11.52
N GLN A 354 18.40 20.42 10.38
CA GLN A 354 18.07 21.56 9.53
C GLN A 354 17.65 21.07 8.16
N SER A 355 16.42 21.40 7.74
CA SER A 355 15.87 21.02 6.43
C SER A 355 15.69 22.23 5.53
N SER A 356 16.12 22.15 4.27
CA SER A 356 15.90 23.20 3.27
C SER A 356 14.44 23.37 2.85
N ARG A 357 13.56 22.43 3.22
CA ARG A 357 12.11 22.49 2.93
C ARG A 357 11.39 23.57 3.71
N PHE A 358 12.00 24.05 4.80
CA PHE A 358 11.47 25.14 5.64
C PHE A 358 12.24 26.44 5.45
N LEU A 359 11.59 27.57 5.69
CA LEU A 359 12.24 28.86 5.68
C LEU A 359 13.30 28.97 6.78
N LYS A 360 14.26 29.87 6.62
CA LYS A 360 15.44 30.00 7.49
C LYS A 360 15.10 30.05 8.98
N SER A 361 14.03 30.78 9.36
CA SER A 361 13.56 30.93 10.74
C SER A 361 12.92 29.66 11.35
N LYS A 362 12.45 28.69 10.53
CA LYS A 362 11.74 27.47 10.94
C LYS A 362 12.49 26.19 10.56
N ARG A 363 13.69 26.32 10.04
CA ARG A 363 14.49 25.24 9.45
C ARG A 363 15.00 24.24 10.47
N THR A 364 15.31 24.66 11.70
CA THR A 364 15.94 23.84 12.72
C THR A 364 14.91 23.21 13.64
N GLY A 365 14.91 21.87 13.73
CA GLY A 365 14.21 21.10 14.73
C GLY A 365 15.18 20.51 15.76
N TYR A 366 14.78 20.46 17.04
CA TYR A 366 15.55 19.87 18.14
C TYR A 366 14.82 18.64 18.69
N PHE A 367 15.51 17.52 18.78
CA PHE A 367 14.94 16.25 19.13
C PHE A 367 15.73 15.57 20.24
N PRO A 368 15.49 15.94 21.50
CA PRO A 368 16.10 15.27 22.67
C PRO A 368 15.43 13.94 22.96
N SER A 369 16.20 12.99 23.50
CA SER A 369 15.67 11.77 24.11
C SER A 369 16.55 11.28 25.27
N ALA A 370 15.92 10.60 26.20
CA ALA A 370 16.61 9.93 27.30
C ALA A 370 15.96 8.55 27.57
N SER A 371 16.78 7.59 27.93
CA SER A 371 16.30 6.28 28.39
C SER A 371 17.09 5.82 29.62
N PHE A 372 16.39 5.19 30.52
CA PHE A 372 16.93 4.56 31.73
C PHE A 372 16.54 3.09 31.77
N ALA A 373 17.49 2.24 32.15
CA ALA A 373 17.19 0.84 32.37
C ALA A 373 17.85 0.35 33.66
N TRP A 374 17.08 -0.45 34.39
CA TRP A 374 17.53 -1.11 35.63
C TRP A 374 17.49 -2.62 35.46
N ARG A 375 18.66 -3.24 35.55
CA ARG A 375 18.83 -4.69 35.49
C ARG A 375 18.68 -5.27 36.91
N LEU A 376 17.40 -5.50 37.27
CA LEU A 376 17.01 -6.02 38.60
C LEU A 376 17.67 -7.36 38.90
N GLU A 377 17.83 -8.21 37.90
CA GLU A 377 18.46 -9.52 38.06
C GLU A 377 19.91 -9.45 38.57
N GLN A 378 20.56 -8.29 38.41
CA GLN A 378 21.94 -8.09 38.89
C GLN A 378 22.01 -7.64 40.37
N GLU A 379 20.86 -7.38 40.99
CA GLU A 379 20.83 -6.98 42.40
C GLU A 379 21.02 -8.16 43.37
N LYS A 380 21.64 -7.90 44.51
CA LYS A 380 21.92 -8.94 45.52
C LYS A 380 20.63 -9.61 46.03
N PHE A 381 19.55 -8.84 46.17
CA PHE A 381 18.29 -9.39 46.68
C PHE A 381 17.58 -10.32 45.69
N MET A 382 18.08 -10.39 44.44
CA MET A 382 17.55 -11.26 43.37
C MET A 382 18.38 -12.57 43.21
N GLU A 383 19.45 -12.77 44.00
CA GLU A 383 20.30 -13.96 43.89
C GLU A 383 19.52 -15.27 44.02
N GLY A 384 18.65 -15.39 44.99
CA GLY A 384 17.84 -16.59 45.19
C GLY A 384 16.84 -16.89 44.04
N LEU A 385 16.47 -15.90 43.24
CA LEU A 385 15.66 -16.08 42.03
C LEU A 385 16.52 -16.45 40.83
N ARG A 386 17.73 -15.92 40.70
CA ARG A 386 18.71 -16.34 39.67
C ARG A 386 19.05 -17.83 39.81
N ASP A 387 19.27 -18.30 41.02
CA ASP A 387 19.51 -19.70 41.30
C ASP A 387 18.33 -20.62 40.92
N LYS A 388 17.12 -20.07 40.89
CA LYS A 388 15.90 -20.76 40.44
C LYS A 388 15.60 -20.58 38.94
N GLY A 389 16.56 -20.00 38.16
CA GLY A 389 16.46 -19.89 36.70
C GLY A 389 15.97 -18.55 36.17
N LEU A 390 15.90 -17.48 36.98
CA LEU A 390 15.70 -16.11 36.48
C LEU A 390 17.00 -15.64 35.82
N SER A 391 16.99 -15.46 34.50
CA SER A 391 18.19 -15.06 33.74
C SER A 391 18.21 -13.56 33.46
N THR A 392 17.06 -12.95 33.27
CA THR A 392 16.91 -11.53 32.95
C THR A 392 15.66 -10.98 33.63
N LEU A 393 15.78 -9.82 34.27
CA LEU A 393 14.66 -8.99 34.70
C LEU A 393 15.08 -7.53 34.65
N LYS A 394 14.69 -6.83 33.56
CA LYS A 394 15.13 -5.47 33.29
C LYS A 394 13.94 -4.55 33.13
N LEU A 395 13.88 -3.49 33.90
CA LEU A 395 12.89 -2.41 33.74
C LEU A 395 13.48 -1.33 32.85
N ARG A 396 12.64 -0.78 31.95
CA ARG A 396 13.00 0.28 31.01
C ARG A 396 12.01 1.43 31.11
N LEU A 397 12.55 2.65 31.05
CA LEU A 397 11.78 3.87 30.88
C LEU A 397 12.46 4.71 29.82
N SER A 398 11.73 5.21 28.84
CA SER A 398 12.27 6.16 27.88
C SER A 398 11.28 7.28 27.57
N TYR A 399 11.83 8.45 27.28
CA TYR A 399 11.11 9.61 26.78
C TYR A 399 11.93 10.26 25.67
N GLY A 400 11.30 10.60 24.55
CA GLY A 400 12.01 11.23 23.46
C GLY A 400 11.11 11.89 22.46
N SER A 401 11.72 12.73 21.62
CA SER A 401 11.05 13.39 20.51
C SER A 401 11.71 13.02 19.17
N LEU A 402 10.89 12.97 18.13
CA LEU A 402 11.27 12.75 16.74
C LEU A 402 10.65 13.82 15.86
N GLY A 403 11.35 14.23 14.81
CA GLY A 403 10.87 15.21 13.83
C GLY A 403 10.53 14.56 12.49
N ASN A 404 9.48 15.08 11.84
CA ASN A 404 9.13 14.73 10.48
C ASN A 404 9.08 16.02 9.63
N ASN A 405 9.75 16.01 8.46
CA ASN A 405 9.77 17.08 7.48
C ASN A 405 9.16 16.68 6.13
N ALA A 406 8.19 15.76 6.13
CA ALA A 406 7.53 15.22 4.94
C ALA A 406 6.57 16.25 4.29
N VAL A 407 7.14 17.33 3.76
CA VAL A 407 6.48 18.36 2.95
C VAL A 407 7.15 18.44 1.58
N GLY A 408 6.49 19.04 0.62
CA GLY A 408 7.09 19.33 -0.68
C GLY A 408 8.31 20.25 -0.55
N ASN A 409 9.26 20.12 -1.47
CA ASN A 409 10.54 20.85 -1.38
C ASN A 409 10.39 22.38 -1.34
N TYR A 410 9.28 22.90 -1.85
CA TYR A 410 9.02 24.33 -1.98
C TYR A 410 7.68 24.74 -1.36
N ASP A 411 7.10 23.92 -0.46
CA ASP A 411 5.77 24.16 0.13
C ASP A 411 5.68 25.44 0.98
N ALA A 412 6.78 25.91 1.50
CA ALA A 412 6.83 27.17 2.24
C ALA A 412 6.74 28.43 1.34
N LEU A 413 6.90 28.28 0.01
CA LEU A 413 6.99 29.38 -0.95
C LEU A 413 5.68 29.55 -1.73
N ALA A 414 5.42 30.79 -2.18
CA ALA A 414 4.41 31.05 -3.20
C ALA A 414 4.88 30.48 -4.55
N LEU A 415 3.98 29.82 -5.26
CA LEU A 415 4.25 29.32 -6.61
C LEU A 415 3.33 29.99 -7.62
N TYR A 416 3.87 30.23 -8.79
CA TYR A 416 3.16 30.75 -9.95
C TYR A 416 3.16 29.71 -11.06
N ALA A 417 2.06 29.63 -11.80
CA ALA A 417 1.93 28.75 -12.96
C ALA A 417 1.27 29.51 -14.12
N ASN A 418 1.50 29.03 -15.32
CA ASN A 418 0.87 29.57 -16.54
C ASN A 418 -0.40 28.80 -16.92
N LYS A 419 -0.71 27.73 -16.21
CA LYS A 419 -1.91 26.91 -16.41
C LYS A 419 -2.30 26.17 -15.12
N ASN A 420 -3.57 25.79 -15.02
CA ASN A 420 -4.10 24.81 -14.07
C ASN A 420 -4.74 23.63 -14.83
N ASP A 421 -5.48 22.78 -14.11
CA ASP A 421 -6.20 21.63 -14.69
C ASP A 421 -7.31 22.08 -15.68
N ASP A 422 -7.85 23.30 -15.52
CA ASP A 422 -8.88 23.88 -16.39
C ASP A 422 -8.30 24.56 -17.64
N GLY A 423 -6.99 24.69 -17.76
CA GLY A 423 -6.31 25.24 -18.93
C GLY A 423 -5.29 26.35 -18.65
N ALA A 424 -4.82 27.00 -19.70
CA ALA A 424 -3.83 28.05 -19.62
C ALA A 424 -4.42 29.38 -19.11
N PHE A 425 -3.65 30.12 -18.28
CA PHE A 425 -3.99 31.46 -17.83
C PHE A 425 -3.65 32.46 -18.93
N ASN A 426 -4.62 32.70 -19.84
CA ASN A 426 -4.43 33.57 -20.98
C ASN A 426 -5.17 34.91 -20.78
N TYR A 427 -4.56 36.01 -21.25
CA TYR A 427 -5.19 37.30 -21.34
C TYR A 427 -5.37 37.73 -22.80
N SER A 428 -6.40 38.47 -23.08
CA SER A 428 -6.59 39.10 -24.38
C SER A 428 -6.01 40.53 -24.33
N LEU A 429 -4.97 40.77 -25.09
CA LEU A 429 -4.38 42.09 -25.28
C LEU A 429 -4.42 42.48 -26.76
N ASN A 430 -5.16 43.52 -27.12
CA ASN A 430 -5.32 43.95 -28.53
C ASN A 430 -5.78 42.82 -29.47
N ASN A 431 -6.74 42.01 -29.03
CA ASN A 431 -7.24 40.82 -29.73
C ASN A 431 -6.20 39.69 -29.97
N LEU A 432 -5.07 39.75 -29.26
CA LEU A 432 -4.05 38.68 -29.27
C LEU A 432 -4.06 37.94 -27.94
N VAL A 433 -3.84 36.63 -27.98
CA VAL A 433 -3.67 35.84 -26.78
C VAL A 433 -2.31 36.10 -26.15
N ALA A 434 -2.29 36.65 -24.96
CA ALA A 434 -1.07 36.79 -24.15
C ALA A 434 -1.02 35.76 -23.06
N LEU A 435 0.11 35.06 -22.92
CA LEU A 435 0.33 34.13 -21.83
C LEU A 435 0.41 34.84 -20.50
N GLY A 436 -0.36 34.37 -19.54
CA GLY A 436 -0.39 34.91 -18.17
C GLY A 436 0.23 33.96 -17.14
N LEU A 437 0.51 34.50 -15.98
CA LEU A 437 0.90 33.77 -14.79
C LEU A 437 -0.11 34.10 -13.69
N ALA A 438 -0.60 33.06 -13.02
CA ALA A 438 -1.40 33.19 -11.81
C ALA A 438 -0.72 32.52 -10.62
N GLN A 439 -1.03 32.98 -9.42
CA GLN A 439 -0.56 32.33 -8.21
C GLN A 439 -1.24 30.97 -8.05
N ALA A 440 -0.48 29.91 -8.25
CA ALA A 440 -0.96 28.54 -8.12
C ALA A 440 -0.97 28.04 -6.66
N ARG A 441 -0.11 28.60 -5.81
CA ARG A 441 -0.04 28.25 -4.38
C ARG A 441 0.37 29.46 -3.54
N ILE A 442 -0.30 29.63 -2.40
CA ILE A 442 0.00 30.66 -1.39
C ILE A 442 1.22 30.23 -0.58
N ALA A 443 2.05 31.19 -0.14
CA ALA A 443 3.16 30.91 0.76
C ALA A 443 2.68 30.55 2.18
N ASN A 444 3.37 29.61 2.84
CA ASN A 444 3.24 29.40 4.29
C ASN A 444 4.58 29.60 5.00
N PRO A 445 4.89 30.84 5.45
CA PRO A 445 6.16 31.12 6.10
C PRO A 445 6.30 30.47 7.49
N ASN A 446 5.20 30.00 8.07
CA ASN A 446 5.17 29.36 9.40
C ASN A 446 5.32 27.83 9.35
N LEU A 447 5.43 27.27 8.15
CA LEU A 447 5.60 25.83 7.97
C LEU A 447 6.86 25.35 8.71
N THR A 448 6.69 24.33 9.58
CA THR A 448 7.77 23.80 10.42
C THR A 448 7.64 22.27 10.60
N TRP A 449 8.54 21.71 11.36
CA TRP A 449 8.59 20.30 11.68
C TRP A 449 7.31 19.81 12.37
N GLU A 450 6.81 18.68 11.96
CA GLU A 450 5.91 17.84 12.75
C GLU A 450 6.75 17.12 13.81
N SER A 451 6.27 17.07 15.05
CA SER A 451 7.00 16.51 16.18
C SER A 451 6.22 15.41 16.88
N THR A 452 6.85 14.27 17.06
CA THR A 452 6.30 13.14 17.83
C THR A 452 7.03 13.01 19.15
N TYR A 453 6.29 13.00 20.24
CA TYR A 453 6.76 12.76 21.61
C TYR A 453 6.30 11.39 22.07
N MET A 454 7.23 10.57 22.55
CA MET A 454 6.94 9.20 22.96
C MET A 454 7.48 8.92 24.35
N THR A 455 6.63 8.40 25.22
CA THR A 455 6.98 7.79 26.49
C THR A 455 6.80 6.29 26.36
N ASN A 456 7.78 5.51 26.79
CA ASN A 456 7.70 4.06 26.80
C ASN A 456 8.16 3.54 28.17
N VAL A 457 7.39 2.60 28.74
CA VAL A 457 7.72 1.85 29.96
C VAL A 457 7.69 0.38 29.61
N GLY A 458 8.78 -0.32 29.86
CA GLY A 458 8.93 -1.72 29.45
C GLY A 458 9.57 -2.59 30.51
N ILE A 459 9.32 -3.88 30.40
CA ILE A 459 9.94 -4.93 31.16
C ILE A 459 10.47 -6.02 30.23
N ASP A 460 11.74 -6.40 30.40
CA ASP A 460 12.33 -7.55 29.70
C ASP A 460 12.55 -8.65 30.76
N PHE A 461 12.17 -9.88 30.46
CA PHE A 461 12.36 -11.02 31.33
C PHE A 461 12.89 -12.25 30.61
N GLY A 462 13.70 -13.04 31.31
CA GLY A 462 14.19 -14.33 30.86
C GLY A 462 14.14 -15.33 32.00
N LEU A 463 13.44 -16.43 31.79
CA LEU A 463 13.19 -17.48 32.79
C LEU A 463 13.70 -18.84 32.28
N PHE A 464 13.91 -19.78 33.21
CA PHE A 464 14.36 -21.13 32.90
C PHE A 464 15.67 -21.16 32.09
N ASN A 465 16.65 -20.34 32.47
CA ASN A 465 17.91 -20.18 31.73
C ASN A 465 17.68 -19.69 30.27
N ASN A 466 16.82 -18.67 30.11
CA ASN A 466 16.41 -18.08 28.83
C ASN A 466 15.68 -19.03 27.86
N ARG A 467 15.09 -20.13 28.38
CA ARG A 467 14.13 -20.90 27.55
C ARG A 467 12.86 -20.11 27.28
N LEU A 468 12.34 -19.42 28.29
CA LEU A 468 11.27 -18.45 28.15
C LEU A 468 11.87 -17.04 28.24
N THR A 469 11.68 -16.26 27.18
CA THR A 469 12.04 -14.84 27.12
C THR A 469 10.82 -14.01 26.75
N GLY A 470 10.76 -12.76 27.20
CA GLY A 470 9.67 -11.88 26.81
C GLY A 470 9.99 -10.43 27.08
N THR A 471 9.24 -9.59 26.36
CA THR A 471 9.19 -8.14 26.56
C THR A 471 7.75 -7.70 26.63
N MET A 472 7.45 -6.76 27.53
CA MET A 472 6.17 -6.10 27.59
C MET A 472 6.41 -4.60 27.68
N ASP A 473 5.83 -3.84 26.76
CA ASP A 473 5.97 -2.40 26.67
C ASP A 473 4.61 -1.72 26.67
N TYR A 474 4.47 -0.65 27.44
CA TYR A 474 3.41 0.33 27.30
C TYR A 474 3.98 1.58 26.65
N PHE A 475 3.36 2.06 25.59
CA PHE A 475 3.76 3.29 24.92
C PHE A 475 2.65 4.33 24.90
N HIS A 476 3.05 5.59 24.98
CA HIS A 476 2.22 6.76 24.80
C HIS A 476 2.92 7.69 23.81
N LYS A 477 2.39 7.77 22.59
CA LYS A 477 2.95 8.48 21.45
C LYS A 477 2.03 9.60 21.02
N LYS A 478 2.41 10.85 21.27
CA LYS A 478 1.66 12.04 20.86
C LYS A 478 2.39 12.74 19.70
N THR A 479 1.76 12.79 18.54
CA THR A 479 2.23 13.55 17.38
C THR A 479 1.54 14.91 17.36
N LYS A 480 2.33 15.97 17.31
CA LYS A 480 1.88 17.37 17.29
C LYS A 480 2.30 18.04 16.00
N ASP A 481 1.62 19.14 15.67
CA ASP A 481 1.93 19.95 14.49
C ASP A 481 1.92 19.14 13.20
N ILE A 482 0.97 18.19 13.10
CA ILE A 482 0.81 17.32 11.93
C ILE A 482 0.55 18.17 10.69
N LEU A 483 1.27 17.84 9.63
CA LEU A 483 1.30 18.55 8.35
C LEU A 483 0.15 18.08 7.46
N ILE A 484 -0.95 18.81 7.44
CA ILE A 484 -2.18 18.49 6.70
C ILE A 484 -2.58 19.59 5.74
N ASN A 485 -3.29 19.21 4.68
CA ASN A 485 -4.00 20.13 3.80
C ASN A 485 -5.31 20.54 4.49
N LEU A 486 -5.54 21.83 4.64
CA LEU A 486 -6.83 22.35 5.09
C LEU A 486 -7.71 22.72 3.90
N PRO A 487 -9.05 22.70 4.03
CA PRO A 487 -9.94 23.25 3.00
C PRO A 487 -9.60 24.70 2.68
N ALA A 488 -9.55 25.05 1.40
CA ALA A 488 -9.31 26.40 0.94
C ALA A 488 -10.60 27.22 1.02
N PRO A 489 -10.64 28.37 1.75
CA PRO A 489 -11.75 29.29 1.62
C PRO A 489 -11.87 29.79 0.16
N ALA A 490 -13.10 29.89 -0.34
CA ALA A 490 -13.37 30.28 -1.74
C ALA A 490 -12.75 31.63 -2.15
N VAL A 491 -12.50 32.52 -1.20
CA VAL A 491 -11.85 33.82 -1.42
C VAL A 491 -10.42 33.68 -2.01
N HIS A 492 -9.76 32.53 -1.83
CA HIS A 492 -8.42 32.30 -2.41
C HIS A 492 -8.46 31.97 -3.91
N GLY A 493 -9.66 31.80 -4.50
CA GLY A 493 -9.81 31.48 -5.89
C GLY A 493 -9.15 30.14 -6.24
N ILE A 494 -8.37 30.11 -7.31
CA ILE A 494 -7.69 28.90 -7.82
C ILE A 494 -6.39 28.53 -7.07
N ALA A 495 -5.89 29.41 -6.18
CA ALA A 495 -4.63 29.17 -5.48
C ALA A 495 -4.80 28.09 -4.40
N SER A 496 -3.99 27.03 -4.47
CA SER A 496 -3.96 25.99 -3.45
C SER A 496 -3.36 26.53 -2.14
N ILE A 497 -3.88 26.02 -1.02
CA ILE A 497 -3.32 26.27 0.30
C ILE A 497 -2.22 25.23 0.56
N PRO A 498 -1.00 25.65 0.98
CA PRO A 498 0.05 24.73 1.37
C PRO A 498 -0.33 24.01 2.67
N LYS A 499 0.32 22.88 2.93
CA LYS A 499 0.20 22.17 4.21
C LYS A 499 0.40 23.11 5.39
N GLN A 500 -0.32 22.86 6.47
CA GLN A 500 -0.26 23.60 7.71
C GLN A 500 -0.03 22.65 8.88
N ASN A 501 0.66 23.14 9.92
CA ASN A 501 0.83 22.44 11.19
C ASN A 501 -0.45 22.59 12.02
N SER A 502 -1.39 21.64 11.90
CA SER A 502 -2.79 21.89 12.27
C SER A 502 -3.49 20.77 13.04
N ALA A 503 -2.86 19.64 13.25
CA ALA A 503 -3.48 18.53 13.97
C ALA A 503 -2.56 17.93 15.03
N GLU A 504 -3.17 17.27 16.03
CA GLU A 504 -2.50 16.44 17.02
C GLU A 504 -3.22 15.09 17.13
N VAL A 505 -2.44 14.01 17.18
CA VAL A 505 -2.96 12.64 17.28
C VAL A 505 -2.20 11.89 18.37
N LEU A 506 -2.94 11.20 19.21
CA LEU A 506 -2.44 10.31 20.25
C LEU A 506 -2.58 8.86 19.80
N ASN A 507 -1.49 8.10 19.91
CA ASN A 507 -1.49 6.64 19.84
C ASN A 507 -0.93 6.10 21.15
N GLN A 508 -1.65 5.20 21.80
CA GLN A 508 -1.19 4.55 23.01
C GLN A 508 -1.57 3.07 22.99
N GLY A 509 -0.74 2.25 23.62
CA GLY A 509 -0.99 0.83 23.54
C GLY A 509 0.00 -0.03 24.31
N VAL A 510 -0.15 -1.32 24.13
CA VAL A 510 0.68 -2.35 24.75
C VAL A 510 1.26 -3.24 23.66
N GLU A 511 2.55 -3.54 23.79
CA GLU A 511 3.27 -4.49 22.96
C GLU A 511 3.79 -5.63 23.82
N LEU A 512 3.58 -6.87 23.39
CA LEU A 512 4.03 -8.09 24.07
C LEU A 512 4.79 -8.96 23.06
N THR A 513 5.98 -9.40 23.47
CA THR A 513 6.72 -10.44 22.75
C THR A 513 7.04 -11.57 23.70
N LEU A 514 6.78 -12.82 23.30
CA LEU A 514 7.10 -14.02 24.06
C LEU A 514 7.87 -15.00 23.17
N GLY A 515 8.97 -15.51 23.68
CA GLY A 515 9.78 -16.53 23.01
C GLY A 515 10.00 -17.73 23.91
N TRP A 516 9.74 -18.91 23.38
CA TRP A 516 10.11 -20.18 24.02
C TRP A 516 11.07 -20.92 23.10
N GLN A 517 12.18 -21.40 23.63
CA GLN A 517 13.12 -22.26 22.92
C GLN A 517 13.60 -23.39 23.80
N ASP A 518 13.71 -24.59 23.23
CA ASP A 518 14.23 -25.73 23.97
C ASP A 518 14.87 -26.75 23.01
N LYS A 519 15.64 -27.68 23.59
CA LYS A 519 16.29 -28.77 22.88
C LYS A 519 16.11 -30.07 23.65
N ILE A 520 15.52 -31.08 23.02
CA ILE A 520 15.30 -32.41 23.56
C ILE A 520 16.06 -33.42 22.70
N GLY A 521 17.21 -33.86 23.17
CA GLY A 521 18.13 -34.69 22.37
C GLY A 521 18.58 -33.94 21.10
N ASP A 522 18.31 -34.52 19.92
CA ASP A 522 18.63 -33.92 18.63
C ASP A 522 17.54 -32.98 18.11
N PHE A 523 16.37 -32.93 18.75
CA PHE A 523 15.25 -32.07 18.37
C PHE A 523 15.39 -30.70 19.05
N SER A 524 15.50 -29.64 18.25
CA SER A 524 15.49 -28.25 18.71
C SER A 524 14.25 -27.54 18.15
N TYR A 525 13.58 -26.75 18.98
CA TYR A 525 12.43 -25.98 18.54
C TYR A 525 12.37 -24.60 19.21
N SER A 526 11.72 -23.68 18.52
CA SER A 526 11.41 -22.36 19.07
C SER A 526 10.04 -21.87 18.62
N VAL A 527 9.36 -21.20 19.53
CA VAL A 527 8.07 -20.55 19.32
C VAL A 527 8.21 -19.10 19.74
N ASN A 528 8.03 -18.15 18.81
CA ASN A 528 8.12 -16.73 19.10
C ASN A 528 6.81 -16.06 18.67
N GLY A 529 6.13 -15.42 19.61
CA GLY A 529 4.90 -14.69 19.38
C GLY A 529 5.05 -13.22 19.71
N ASN A 530 4.36 -12.37 18.95
CA ASN A 530 4.18 -10.97 19.27
C ASN A 530 2.70 -10.59 19.21
N PHE A 531 2.36 -9.58 19.99
CA PHE A 531 1.02 -9.02 20.06
C PHE A 531 1.11 -7.53 20.34
N THR A 532 0.34 -6.72 19.59
CA THR A 532 0.25 -5.28 19.78
C THR A 532 -1.22 -4.87 19.84
N TYR A 533 -1.54 -4.05 20.82
CA TYR A 533 -2.81 -3.33 20.92
C TYR A 533 -2.55 -1.83 20.83
N VAL A 534 -3.30 -1.12 19.97
CA VAL A 534 -3.19 0.33 19.78
C VAL A 534 -4.55 0.99 19.85
N LYS A 535 -4.66 2.05 20.67
CA LYS A 535 -5.76 3.01 20.64
C LYS A 535 -5.27 4.30 19.97
N ASN A 536 -5.99 4.77 18.95
CA ASN A 536 -5.73 6.03 18.24
C ASN A 536 -6.80 7.06 18.62
N GLU A 537 -6.41 8.35 18.73
CA GLU A 537 -7.34 9.44 19.04
C GLU A 537 -6.82 10.77 18.46
N VAL A 538 -7.68 11.49 17.74
CA VAL A 538 -7.43 12.88 17.34
C VAL A 538 -7.66 13.79 18.54
N THR A 539 -6.59 14.38 19.09
CA THR A 539 -6.69 15.24 20.27
C THR A 539 -6.87 16.71 19.93
N LYS A 540 -6.54 17.10 18.68
CA LYS A 540 -6.72 18.47 18.19
C LYS A 540 -6.76 18.50 16.66
N TYR A 541 -7.66 19.32 16.12
CA TYR A 541 -7.79 19.50 14.67
C TYR A 541 -8.30 20.91 14.35
N LYS A 542 -7.58 21.64 13.49
CA LYS A 542 -7.91 23.03 13.14
C LYS A 542 -8.79 23.18 11.89
N GLY A 543 -8.92 22.13 11.09
CA GLY A 543 -9.72 22.12 9.85
C GLY A 543 -11.20 21.81 10.06
N LYS A 544 -11.79 22.27 11.17
CA LYS A 544 -13.17 21.97 11.54
C LYS A 544 -14.17 22.68 10.62
N ASP A 545 -15.12 21.93 10.10
CA ASP A 545 -16.33 22.45 9.48
C ASP A 545 -17.40 22.80 10.53
N LYS A 546 -18.59 23.20 10.09
CA LYS A 546 -19.75 23.39 11.01
C LYS A 546 -19.99 22.10 11.80
N GLY A 547 -20.11 22.21 13.11
CA GLY A 547 -20.31 21.06 14.01
C GLY A 547 -19.01 20.38 14.47
N GLY A 548 -17.82 20.83 14.05
CA GLY A 548 -16.52 20.30 14.51
C GLY A 548 -16.04 19.03 13.84
N ILE A 549 -16.75 18.54 12.82
CA ILE A 549 -16.46 17.33 12.07
C ILE A 549 -15.99 17.73 10.67
N THR A 550 -14.94 17.09 10.19
CA THR A 550 -14.51 17.19 8.77
C THR A 550 -14.78 15.87 8.08
N TYR A 551 -15.53 15.93 6.98
CA TYR A 551 -15.93 14.78 6.20
C TYR A 551 -14.98 14.51 5.05
N SER A 552 -14.66 13.24 4.81
CA SER A 552 -13.96 12.74 3.62
C SER A 552 -14.65 11.45 3.15
N GLY A 553 -15.77 11.60 2.45
CA GLY A 553 -16.67 10.49 2.12
C GLY A 553 -17.25 9.88 3.41
N ALA A 554 -17.07 8.57 3.56
CA ALA A 554 -17.49 7.83 4.76
C ALA A 554 -16.60 8.04 5.98
N ASN A 555 -15.40 8.62 5.79
CA ASN A 555 -14.45 8.87 6.87
C ASN A 555 -14.66 10.25 7.48
N ILE A 556 -14.41 10.37 8.78
CA ILE A 556 -14.42 11.67 9.47
C ILE A 556 -13.14 11.90 10.27
N ILE A 557 -12.82 13.17 10.44
CA ILE A 557 -11.86 13.65 11.45
C ILE A 557 -12.64 14.44 12.48
N TRP A 558 -12.69 13.89 13.70
CA TRP A 558 -13.39 14.48 14.83
C TRP A 558 -12.55 14.35 16.09
N GLU A 559 -12.38 15.44 16.84
CA GLU A 559 -11.64 15.41 18.12
C GLU A 559 -12.30 14.47 19.14
N GLY A 560 -11.48 13.70 19.86
CA GLY A 560 -11.92 12.66 20.79
C GLY A 560 -12.17 11.29 20.18
N HIS A 561 -12.10 11.17 18.84
CA HIS A 561 -12.32 9.93 18.09
C HIS A 561 -11.07 9.49 17.33
N ALA A 562 -11.07 8.24 16.87
CA ALA A 562 -9.98 7.75 16.04
C ALA A 562 -9.96 8.48 14.67
N ILE A 563 -8.75 8.68 14.13
CA ILE A 563 -8.61 9.28 12.80
C ILE A 563 -9.23 8.38 11.74
N ASN A 564 -10.01 8.98 10.82
CA ASN A 564 -10.73 8.25 9.77
C ASN A 564 -11.79 7.28 10.33
N SER A 565 -12.43 7.61 11.45
CA SER A 565 -13.61 6.89 11.93
C SER A 565 -14.68 6.86 10.84
N GLN A 566 -15.40 5.73 10.73
CA GLN A 566 -16.45 5.55 9.74
C GLN A 566 -17.77 6.13 10.28
N TYR A 567 -18.32 7.11 9.57
CA TYR A 567 -19.53 7.85 9.95
C TYR A 567 -20.63 7.58 8.92
N LEU A 568 -21.51 6.63 9.24
CA LEU A 568 -22.43 6.00 8.30
C LEU A 568 -23.84 5.96 8.84
N LEU A 569 -24.79 5.84 7.91
CA LEU A 569 -26.17 5.46 8.24
C LEU A 569 -26.20 4.04 8.82
N ARG A 570 -27.14 3.79 9.72
CA ARG A 570 -27.42 2.44 10.23
C ARG A 570 -28.48 1.78 9.38
N CYS A 571 -28.13 0.66 8.74
CA CYS A 571 -29.10 -0.20 8.08
C CYS A 571 -29.91 -0.97 9.15
N ASP A 572 -31.24 -0.88 9.10
CA ASP A 572 -32.12 -1.66 9.96
C ASP A 572 -32.29 -3.07 9.38
N ARG A 573 -32.78 -3.17 8.17
CA ARG A 573 -33.04 -4.43 7.47
C ARG A 573 -33.18 -4.25 5.95
N ILE A 574 -33.29 -5.37 5.24
CA ILE A 574 -33.88 -5.45 3.91
C ILE A 574 -35.39 -5.65 4.12
N ILE A 575 -36.23 -4.88 3.44
CA ILE A 575 -37.69 -5.01 3.49
C ILE A 575 -38.07 -6.25 2.67
N GLN A 576 -38.39 -7.37 3.30
CA GLN A 576 -38.63 -8.62 2.60
C GLN A 576 -40.11 -9.05 2.62
N THR A 577 -40.85 -8.64 3.65
CA THR A 577 -42.23 -9.09 3.90
C THR A 577 -43.19 -7.91 3.93
N ASP A 578 -44.50 -8.21 4.00
CA ASP A 578 -45.52 -7.19 4.17
C ASP A 578 -45.47 -6.55 5.56
N GLU A 579 -45.01 -7.30 6.58
CA GLU A 579 -44.79 -6.81 7.92
C GLU A 579 -43.66 -5.78 7.95
N ASP A 580 -42.56 -6.03 7.19
CA ASP A 580 -41.47 -5.05 7.07
C ASP A 580 -41.95 -3.77 6.34
N LEU A 581 -42.78 -3.93 5.29
CA LEU A 581 -43.34 -2.80 4.55
C LEU A 581 -44.28 -1.97 5.42
N ALA A 582 -45.01 -2.62 6.36
CA ALA A 582 -45.85 -1.91 7.32
C ALA A 582 -45.06 -0.96 8.23
N LEU A 583 -43.78 -1.24 8.53
CA LEU A 583 -42.90 -0.31 9.27
C LEU A 583 -42.67 0.98 8.48
N VAL A 584 -42.47 0.89 7.17
CA VAL A 584 -42.34 2.07 6.29
C VAL A 584 -43.61 2.91 6.34
N GLN A 585 -44.77 2.27 6.24
CA GLN A 585 -46.05 2.97 6.32
C GLN A 585 -46.24 3.63 7.70
N GLN A 586 -45.85 2.96 8.79
CA GLN A 586 -45.88 3.52 10.14
C GLN A 586 -44.98 4.77 10.28
N MET A 587 -43.78 4.77 9.65
CA MET A 587 -42.91 5.95 9.63
C MET A 587 -43.56 7.10 8.86
N ILE A 588 -44.18 6.81 7.73
CA ILE A 588 -44.97 7.80 6.96
C ILE A 588 -46.13 8.36 7.80
N ASP A 589 -46.86 7.49 8.51
CA ASP A 589 -48.00 7.90 9.32
C ASP A 589 -47.59 8.75 10.53
N ASN A 590 -46.44 8.50 11.11
CA ASN A 590 -45.89 9.23 12.24
C ASN A 590 -44.98 10.40 11.84
N ALA A 591 -44.82 10.69 10.55
CA ALA A 591 -43.91 11.74 10.09
C ALA A 591 -44.29 13.13 10.65
N PRO A 592 -43.30 13.99 10.92
CA PRO A 592 -43.53 15.31 11.51
C PRO A 592 -44.32 16.24 10.59
N VAL A 593 -45.00 17.20 11.20
CA VAL A 593 -45.72 18.28 10.48
C VAL A 593 -44.92 19.57 10.64
N VAL A 594 -44.38 20.10 9.56
CA VAL A 594 -43.63 21.36 9.50
C VAL A 594 -44.44 22.35 8.66
N ASP A 595 -44.68 23.55 9.17
CA ASP A 595 -45.50 24.61 8.52
C ASP A 595 -46.86 24.12 8.03
N GLY A 596 -47.51 23.24 8.82
CA GLY A 596 -48.82 22.71 8.51
C GLY A 596 -48.87 21.64 7.41
N LYS A 597 -47.69 21.19 6.93
CA LYS A 597 -47.56 20.10 5.94
C LYS A 597 -46.83 18.93 6.55
N LYS A 598 -47.33 17.72 6.30
CA LYS A 598 -46.64 16.49 6.67
C LYS A 598 -45.38 16.34 5.82
N VAL A 599 -44.27 16.12 6.46
CA VAL A 599 -42.99 15.90 5.78
C VAL A 599 -42.94 14.47 5.26
N ASP A 600 -42.36 14.26 4.09
CA ASP A 600 -42.04 12.92 3.62
C ASP A 600 -40.76 12.42 4.35
N PRO A 601 -40.84 11.38 5.21
CA PRO A 601 -39.69 10.89 5.95
C PRO A 601 -38.57 10.32 5.07
N PHE A 602 -38.84 10.03 3.81
CA PHE A 602 -37.94 9.44 2.86
C PHE A 602 -37.55 10.36 1.70
N ALA A 603 -37.88 11.65 1.79
CA ALA A 603 -37.65 12.61 0.71
C ALA A 603 -36.19 12.65 0.22
N ALA A 604 -35.21 12.39 1.11
CA ALA A 604 -33.78 12.40 0.78
C ALA A 604 -33.34 11.22 -0.11
N PHE A 605 -33.92 10.03 0.07
CA PHE A 605 -33.45 8.78 -0.57
C PHE A 605 -34.53 8.08 -1.39
N GLY A 606 -35.77 8.56 -1.30
CA GLY A 606 -36.96 7.96 -1.89
C GLY A 606 -37.58 6.88 -0.99
N THR A 607 -38.92 6.78 -1.07
CA THR A 607 -39.68 5.82 -0.26
C THR A 607 -39.27 4.38 -0.56
N PRO A 608 -38.77 3.62 0.44
CA PRO A 608 -38.34 2.26 0.22
C PRO A 608 -39.52 1.32 -0.06
N GLN A 609 -39.26 0.31 -0.87
CA GLN A 609 -40.20 -0.71 -1.30
C GLN A 609 -39.71 -2.10 -0.87
N LYS A 610 -40.50 -3.16 -1.08
CA LYS A 610 -39.98 -4.53 -0.89
C LYS A 610 -38.68 -4.74 -1.69
N GLY A 611 -37.70 -5.32 -1.04
CA GLY A 611 -36.39 -5.52 -1.56
C GLY A 611 -35.39 -4.37 -1.33
N ASP A 612 -35.84 -3.22 -0.82
CA ASP A 612 -34.93 -2.09 -0.53
C ASP A 612 -34.38 -2.17 0.90
N LEU A 613 -33.30 -1.43 1.16
CA LEU A 613 -32.77 -1.20 2.50
C LEU A 613 -33.64 -0.20 3.26
N LEU A 614 -33.94 -0.48 4.51
CA LEU A 614 -34.50 0.47 5.47
C LEU A 614 -33.38 0.96 6.39
N TYR A 615 -33.25 2.29 6.52
CA TYR A 615 -32.28 2.93 7.42
C TYR A 615 -32.97 3.39 8.71
N LYS A 616 -32.21 3.52 9.78
CA LYS A 616 -32.69 3.96 11.10
C LYS A 616 -32.69 5.48 11.21
N ASP A 617 -33.73 6.02 11.79
CA ASP A 617 -33.81 7.39 12.29
C ASP A 617 -33.03 7.45 13.62
N ILE A 618 -31.78 7.94 13.57
CA ILE A 618 -30.86 7.96 14.74
C ILE A 618 -31.10 9.21 15.57
N ASN A 619 -31.35 10.36 14.93
CA ASN A 619 -31.58 11.63 15.61
C ASN A 619 -33.02 11.80 16.12
N GLN A 620 -33.93 10.89 15.74
CA GLN A 620 -35.35 10.81 16.14
C GLN A 620 -36.17 12.05 15.72
N ASP A 621 -35.81 12.65 14.57
CA ASP A 621 -36.58 13.77 14.01
C ASP A 621 -37.71 13.34 13.09
N GLY A 622 -37.83 12.04 12.81
CA GLY A 622 -38.84 11.44 11.95
C GLY A 622 -38.54 11.57 10.46
N ILE A 623 -37.34 11.93 10.06
CA ILE A 623 -36.85 12.06 8.69
C ILE A 623 -35.61 11.19 8.54
N ILE A 624 -35.52 10.42 7.46
CA ILE A 624 -34.35 9.60 7.16
C ILE A 624 -33.46 10.34 6.17
N ASP A 625 -32.32 10.85 6.63
CA ASP A 625 -31.37 11.57 5.81
C ASP A 625 -29.91 11.42 6.28
N MET A 626 -29.01 12.25 5.77
CA MET A 626 -27.58 12.17 6.11
C MET A 626 -27.25 12.64 7.54
N ASP A 627 -28.20 13.23 8.25
CA ASP A 627 -28.03 13.64 9.65
C ASP A 627 -28.25 12.46 10.63
N ASP A 628 -28.77 11.31 10.13
CA ASP A 628 -28.89 10.03 10.86
C ASP A 628 -27.60 9.21 10.92
N ARG A 629 -26.48 9.74 10.46
CA ARG A 629 -25.21 9.03 10.54
C ARG A 629 -24.65 9.03 11.95
N GLU A 630 -23.98 7.95 12.31
CA GLU A 630 -23.21 7.82 13.55
C GLU A 630 -21.85 7.16 13.31
N ILE A 631 -20.96 7.22 14.30
CA ILE A 631 -19.67 6.50 14.24
C ILE A 631 -19.94 5.00 14.43
N VAL A 632 -19.73 4.21 13.38
CA VAL A 632 -19.93 2.76 13.39
C VAL A 632 -18.62 1.98 13.54
N SER A 633 -17.49 2.63 13.35
CA SER A 633 -16.16 2.00 13.46
C SER A 633 -15.06 3.05 13.64
N ASP A 634 -13.96 2.66 14.32
CA ASP A 634 -12.73 3.46 14.44
C ASP A 634 -11.89 3.50 13.15
N GLY A 635 -12.40 2.95 12.06
CA GLY A 635 -11.81 3.07 10.72
C GLY A 635 -10.85 1.94 10.33
N PRO A 636 -10.00 2.18 9.31
CA PRO A 636 -9.22 1.15 8.64
C PRO A 636 -7.96 0.71 9.40
N ASN A 637 -7.58 1.40 10.47
CA ASN A 637 -6.38 1.08 11.22
C ASN A 637 -6.63 -0.07 12.19
N PRO A 638 -5.84 -1.17 12.15
CA PRO A 638 -6.05 -2.30 13.04
C PRO A 638 -5.74 -1.93 14.50
N LYS A 639 -6.65 -2.31 15.42
CA LYS A 639 -6.43 -2.18 16.87
C LYS A 639 -5.51 -3.26 17.41
N PHE A 640 -5.58 -4.46 16.82
CA PHE A 640 -4.81 -5.62 17.23
C PHE A 640 -3.96 -6.12 16.07
N GLN A 641 -2.69 -6.40 16.35
CA GLN A 641 -1.76 -7.04 15.42
C GLN A 641 -1.04 -8.17 16.17
N PHE A 642 -0.86 -9.30 15.51
CA PHE A 642 -0.18 -10.45 16.10
C PHE A 642 0.59 -11.26 15.07
N GLY A 643 1.64 -11.90 15.52
CA GLY A 643 2.46 -12.79 14.73
C GLY A 643 2.93 -13.98 15.55
N LEU A 644 3.15 -15.11 14.89
CA LEU A 644 3.71 -16.31 15.50
C LEU A 644 4.71 -16.95 14.53
N ASN A 645 5.94 -17.13 15.00
CA ASN A 645 7.01 -17.80 14.27
C ASN A 645 7.36 -19.12 14.97
N LEU A 646 7.24 -20.22 14.25
CA LEU A 646 7.55 -21.56 14.69
C LEU A 646 8.76 -22.07 13.91
N ASN A 647 9.79 -22.56 14.63
CA ASN A 647 10.92 -23.21 14.01
C ASN A 647 11.20 -24.53 14.72
N ALA A 648 11.59 -25.53 13.95
CA ALA A 648 12.00 -26.81 14.47
C ALA A 648 13.15 -27.39 13.63
N SER A 649 14.04 -28.15 14.26
CA SER A 649 15.07 -28.87 13.53
C SER A 649 15.36 -30.23 14.17
N TYR A 650 15.57 -31.26 13.31
CA TYR A 650 15.88 -32.61 13.73
C TYR A 650 16.74 -33.31 12.69
N LYS A 651 17.96 -33.71 13.05
CA LYS A 651 18.90 -34.50 12.22
C LYS A 651 19.02 -34.03 10.76
N GLY A 652 19.18 -32.72 10.58
CA GLY A 652 19.34 -32.10 9.25
C GLY A 652 18.03 -31.66 8.58
N ILE A 653 16.89 -32.08 9.06
CA ILE A 653 15.58 -31.53 8.66
C ILE A 653 15.34 -30.25 9.44
N ASP A 654 14.89 -29.20 8.77
CA ASP A 654 14.46 -27.94 9.37
C ASP A 654 13.06 -27.56 8.88
N PHE A 655 12.27 -27.05 9.80
CA PHE A 655 10.91 -26.56 9.55
C PHE A 655 10.80 -25.11 10.05
N ALA A 656 10.16 -24.26 9.27
CA ALA A 656 9.80 -22.89 9.67
C ALA A 656 8.39 -22.57 9.24
N MET A 657 7.62 -21.89 10.11
CA MET A 657 6.29 -21.38 9.77
C MET A 657 6.09 -20.01 10.38
N LEU A 658 5.56 -19.09 9.57
CA LEU A 658 5.24 -17.72 9.98
C LEU A 658 3.73 -17.48 9.80
N LEU A 659 3.06 -17.14 10.91
CA LEU A 659 1.68 -16.68 10.92
C LEU A 659 1.66 -15.18 11.24
N GLN A 660 0.72 -14.47 10.61
CA GLN A 660 0.49 -13.04 10.85
C GLN A 660 -0.99 -12.74 10.78
N GLY A 661 -1.47 -11.87 11.65
CA GLY A 661 -2.86 -11.46 11.64
C GLY A 661 -3.08 -10.07 12.19
N GLN A 662 -4.26 -9.56 11.92
CA GLN A 662 -4.77 -8.31 12.48
C GLN A 662 -6.26 -8.39 12.74
N ALA A 663 -6.76 -7.51 13.63
CA ALA A 663 -8.17 -7.38 13.93
C ALA A 663 -8.53 -5.96 14.38
N GLY A 664 -9.83 -5.65 14.36
CA GLY A 664 -10.36 -4.35 14.80
C GLY A 664 -10.25 -3.23 13.75
N ALA A 665 -9.90 -3.56 12.51
CA ALA A 665 -9.98 -2.65 11.37
C ALA A 665 -11.27 -2.90 10.58
N LYS A 666 -11.98 -1.84 10.20
CA LYS A 666 -13.15 -1.92 9.33
C LYS A 666 -13.12 -0.76 8.34
N ILE A 667 -13.62 -0.99 7.13
CA ILE A 667 -13.76 0.04 6.10
C ILE A 667 -15.19 0.06 5.53
N TYR A 668 -15.66 1.25 5.22
CA TYR A 668 -16.76 1.38 4.29
C TYR A 668 -16.23 1.05 2.89
N TRP A 669 -16.81 0.03 2.29
CA TRP A 669 -16.41 -0.42 0.95
C TRP A 669 -17.65 -0.76 0.13
N GLN A 670 -18.12 0.21 -0.64
CA GLN A 670 -19.17 0.05 -1.62
C GLN A 670 -18.52 -0.02 -2.99
N ASN A 671 -18.72 -1.12 -3.68
CA ASN A 671 -18.12 -1.36 -5.00
C ASN A 671 -19.09 -2.12 -5.89
N ASP A 672 -19.49 -1.50 -7.02
CA ASP A 672 -20.44 -2.07 -7.96
C ASP A 672 -19.99 -3.41 -8.57
N LEU A 673 -18.70 -3.70 -8.57
CA LEU A 673 -18.15 -4.97 -9.04
C LEU A 673 -18.08 -6.07 -7.96
N ALA A 674 -18.34 -5.74 -6.71
CA ALA A 674 -18.08 -6.64 -5.59
C ALA A 674 -19.28 -6.91 -4.68
N ASN A 675 -19.91 -5.86 -4.14
CA ASN A 675 -20.89 -6.01 -3.07
C ASN A 675 -22.08 -5.06 -3.16
N THR A 676 -22.20 -4.28 -4.24
CA THR A 676 -23.35 -3.39 -4.44
C THR A 676 -24.42 -4.08 -5.26
N PRO A 677 -25.71 -4.08 -4.84
CA PRO A 677 -26.81 -4.65 -5.58
C PRO A 677 -27.25 -3.74 -6.74
N SER A 678 -26.33 -3.46 -7.63
CA SER A 678 -26.44 -2.47 -8.70
C SER A 678 -26.02 -3.12 -10.01
N VAL A 679 -26.83 -2.91 -11.05
CA VAL A 679 -26.56 -3.39 -12.39
C VAL A 679 -26.30 -2.24 -13.33
N ARG A 680 -25.31 -2.41 -14.19
CA ARG A 680 -25.00 -1.48 -15.27
C ARG A 680 -24.75 -2.26 -16.55
N HIS A 681 -25.49 -1.91 -17.61
CA HIS A 681 -25.29 -2.54 -18.90
C HIS A 681 -23.83 -2.39 -19.36
N GLY A 682 -23.23 -3.50 -19.76
CA GLY A 682 -21.82 -3.56 -20.15
C GLY A 682 -20.81 -3.68 -18.99
N TYR A 683 -21.28 -3.87 -17.76
CA TYR A 683 -20.43 -4.10 -16.57
C TYR A 683 -20.81 -5.42 -15.90
N GLN A 684 -19.80 -6.12 -15.43
CA GLN A 684 -19.94 -7.39 -14.72
C GLN A 684 -20.70 -7.24 -13.39
N LEU A 685 -21.37 -8.31 -12.97
CA LEU A 685 -22.04 -8.45 -11.67
C LEU A 685 -21.39 -9.58 -10.86
N ASN A 686 -21.22 -9.37 -9.57
CA ASN A 686 -20.72 -10.39 -8.66
C ASN A 686 -21.79 -11.45 -8.42
N LYS A 687 -21.38 -12.72 -8.51
CA LYS A 687 -22.26 -13.88 -8.28
C LYS A 687 -22.86 -13.91 -6.88
N GLU A 688 -22.12 -13.53 -5.84
CA GLU A 688 -22.61 -13.45 -4.46
C GLU A 688 -23.80 -12.46 -4.34
N VAL A 689 -23.70 -11.31 -5.01
CA VAL A 689 -24.78 -10.31 -5.07
C VAL A 689 -25.97 -10.88 -5.85
N ALA A 690 -25.71 -11.50 -7.01
CA ALA A 690 -26.75 -12.09 -7.85
C ALA A 690 -27.50 -13.19 -7.10
N ASP A 691 -26.81 -14.11 -6.44
CA ASP A 691 -27.40 -15.23 -5.71
C ASP A 691 -28.10 -14.78 -4.42
N GLY A 692 -27.56 -13.74 -3.76
CA GLY A 692 -28.09 -13.23 -2.49
C GLY A 692 -29.20 -12.19 -2.62
N ARG A 693 -29.48 -11.68 -3.83
CA ARG A 693 -30.44 -10.60 -4.06
C ARG A 693 -31.88 -10.93 -3.67
N TRP A 694 -32.61 -9.93 -3.29
CA TRP A 694 -34.05 -10.08 -3.12
C TRP A 694 -34.81 -10.11 -4.47
N TYR A 695 -35.81 -10.95 -4.57
CA TYR A 695 -36.83 -10.99 -5.63
C TYR A 695 -38.18 -11.37 -5.01
N GLU A 696 -39.27 -11.15 -5.71
CA GLU A 696 -40.62 -11.38 -5.19
C GLU A 696 -40.81 -12.81 -4.70
N GLY A 697 -41.27 -12.96 -3.44
CA GLY A 697 -41.49 -14.22 -2.75
C GLY A 697 -40.27 -14.73 -1.95
N ARG A 698 -39.12 -14.05 -2.03
CA ARG A 698 -37.93 -14.41 -1.22
C ARG A 698 -37.92 -13.66 0.10
N THR A 699 -37.74 -14.39 1.22
CA THR A 699 -37.76 -13.84 2.59
C THR A 699 -36.42 -14.03 3.34
N ASP A 700 -35.40 -14.59 2.70
CA ASP A 700 -34.06 -14.88 3.24
C ASP A 700 -32.94 -14.18 2.48
N ALA A 701 -33.25 -13.12 1.73
CA ALA A 701 -32.29 -12.39 0.93
C ALA A 701 -31.23 -11.71 1.82
N THR A 702 -29.99 -11.80 1.40
CA THR A 702 -28.82 -11.20 2.05
C THR A 702 -28.37 -9.90 1.36
N TYR A 703 -28.90 -9.65 0.15
CA TYR A 703 -28.70 -8.43 -0.61
C TYR A 703 -30.07 -7.85 -1.01
N PRO A 704 -30.18 -6.51 -1.12
CA PRO A 704 -31.35 -5.86 -1.67
C PRO A 704 -31.66 -6.31 -3.11
N ARG A 705 -32.79 -5.89 -3.62
CA ARG A 705 -33.13 -6.07 -5.04
C ARG A 705 -32.10 -5.37 -5.93
N LEU A 706 -31.90 -5.89 -7.12
CA LEU A 706 -31.03 -5.27 -8.12
C LEU A 706 -31.68 -3.99 -8.66
N LEU A 707 -30.93 -2.92 -8.72
CA LEU A 707 -31.35 -1.64 -9.30
C LEU A 707 -30.34 -1.17 -10.35
N GLU A 708 -30.80 -0.38 -11.31
CA GLU A 708 -29.92 0.25 -12.28
C GLU A 708 -28.93 1.19 -11.54
N TYR A 709 -27.69 1.31 -12.02
CA TYR A 709 -26.55 1.91 -11.28
C TYR A 709 -26.76 3.39 -10.89
N GLN A 710 -27.64 4.13 -11.55
CA GLN A 710 -27.96 5.51 -11.18
C GLN A 710 -28.96 5.61 -10.02
N ASP A 711 -29.71 4.54 -9.74
CA ASP A 711 -30.63 4.49 -8.61
C ASP A 711 -29.84 4.41 -7.29
N GLN A 712 -30.06 5.38 -6.41
CA GLN A 712 -29.29 5.55 -5.19
C GLN A 712 -29.96 4.98 -3.94
N ARG A 713 -31.20 4.41 -4.02
CA ARG A 713 -31.97 3.96 -2.85
C ARG A 713 -31.20 2.96 -1.98
N ASN A 714 -30.59 1.96 -2.57
CA ASN A 714 -29.81 0.93 -1.89
C ASN A 714 -28.29 1.23 -1.83
N LYS A 715 -27.86 2.43 -2.23
CA LYS A 715 -26.45 2.81 -2.36
C LYS A 715 -26.02 3.90 -1.38
N GLN A 716 -26.81 4.18 -0.35
CA GLN A 716 -26.45 5.17 0.65
C GLN A 716 -25.26 4.71 1.49
N MET A 717 -24.47 5.68 1.97
CA MET A 717 -23.31 5.41 2.84
C MET A 717 -23.78 4.84 4.17
N SER A 718 -23.92 3.53 4.24
CA SER A 718 -24.44 2.80 5.40
C SER A 718 -23.51 1.67 5.85
N ASP A 719 -23.74 1.19 7.05
CA ASP A 719 -23.02 0.05 7.63
C ASP A 719 -23.32 -1.29 6.95
N PHE A 720 -24.29 -1.34 6.01
CA PHE A 720 -24.50 -2.49 5.13
C PHE A 720 -23.23 -2.79 4.29
N TYR A 721 -22.47 -1.75 3.92
CA TYR A 721 -21.21 -1.84 3.17
C TYR A 721 -19.98 -1.77 4.07
N LEU A 722 -20.12 -1.98 5.38
CA LEU A 722 -19.00 -1.96 6.31
C LEU A 722 -18.28 -3.32 6.33
N GLU A 723 -17.10 -3.38 5.77
CA GLU A 723 -16.28 -4.60 5.66
C GLU A 723 -15.29 -4.73 6.82
N ASN A 724 -15.11 -5.95 7.29
CA ASN A 724 -14.14 -6.29 8.31
C ASN A 724 -12.81 -6.71 7.67
N LEU A 725 -11.73 -5.99 8.00
CA LEU A 725 -10.37 -6.28 7.51
C LEU A 725 -9.57 -7.23 8.42
N ALA A 726 -10.23 -7.91 9.35
CA ALA A 726 -9.56 -8.91 10.17
C ALA A 726 -9.12 -10.12 9.33
N TYR A 727 -7.91 -10.59 9.58
CA TYR A 727 -7.39 -11.79 8.95
C TYR A 727 -6.37 -12.53 9.81
N LEU A 728 -6.18 -13.81 9.52
CA LEU A 728 -5.03 -14.63 9.88
C LEU A 728 -4.44 -15.21 8.60
N LYS A 729 -3.16 -14.91 8.33
CA LYS A 729 -2.41 -15.46 7.18
C LYS A 729 -1.29 -16.37 7.64
N ILE A 730 -1.14 -17.52 6.97
CA ILE A 730 0.09 -18.29 7.02
C ILE A 730 0.99 -17.76 5.90
N ARG A 731 1.94 -16.89 6.28
CA ARG A 731 2.83 -16.19 5.36
C ARG A 731 3.83 -17.12 4.69
N ASN A 732 4.36 -18.04 5.46
CA ASN A 732 5.37 -18.97 4.98
C ASN A 732 5.26 -20.29 5.72
N ILE A 733 5.39 -21.39 5.00
CA ILE A 733 5.66 -22.73 5.53
C ILE A 733 6.85 -23.25 4.74
N GLN A 734 7.96 -23.53 5.40
CA GLN A 734 9.16 -24.03 4.77
C GLN A 734 9.62 -25.32 5.42
N LEU A 735 10.02 -26.28 4.58
CA LEU A 735 10.67 -27.50 4.98
C LEU A 735 12.00 -27.63 4.24
N GLY A 736 13.06 -27.83 4.98
CA GLY A 736 14.41 -27.97 4.43
C GLY A 736 15.08 -29.27 4.89
N TYR A 737 16.04 -29.72 4.10
CA TYR A 737 16.92 -30.82 4.45
C TYR A 737 18.36 -30.47 4.10
N THR A 738 19.23 -30.49 5.11
CA THR A 738 20.66 -30.31 4.96
C THR A 738 21.35 -31.69 4.96
N LEU A 739 22.05 -32.01 3.89
CA LEU A 739 22.75 -33.27 3.78
C LEU A 739 23.88 -33.40 4.84
N PRO A 740 24.08 -34.62 5.35
CA PRO A 740 25.18 -34.88 6.28
C PRO A 740 26.56 -34.50 5.71
N ALA A 741 27.38 -33.81 6.49
CA ALA A 741 28.72 -33.34 6.09
C ALA A 741 29.60 -34.47 5.53
N LYS A 742 29.39 -35.72 5.95
CA LYS A 742 30.13 -36.88 5.41
C LYS A 742 29.86 -37.13 3.91
N LEU A 743 28.68 -36.77 3.44
CA LEU A 743 28.31 -36.89 2.01
C LEU A 743 28.76 -35.68 1.21
N THR A 744 28.56 -34.46 1.73
CA THR A 744 28.87 -33.21 1.03
C THR A 744 30.40 -33.02 0.84
N LYS A 745 31.20 -33.43 1.81
CA LYS A 745 32.69 -33.40 1.70
C LYS A 745 33.24 -34.26 0.58
N LYS A 746 32.55 -35.36 0.16
CA LYS A 746 32.99 -36.16 -0.98
C LYS A 746 32.92 -35.41 -2.33
N ILE A 747 32.13 -34.38 -2.41
CA ILE A 747 31.93 -33.51 -3.58
C ILE A 747 32.47 -32.11 -3.34
N SER A 748 33.39 -31.94 -2.36
CA SER A 748 34.05 -30.68 -2.01
C SER A 748 33.08 -29.56 -1.61
N LEU A 749 31.92 -29.91 -1.02
CA LEU A 749 30.98 -28.95 -0.47
C LEU A 749 31.03 -28.96 1.06
N GLU A 750 31.02 -27.80 1.69
CA GLU A 750 30.87 -27.69 3.13
C GLU A 750 29.41 -27.97 3.55
N ARG A 751 28.47 -27.44 2.75
CA ARG A 751 27.03 -27.57 3.02
C ARG A 751 26.24 -27.67 1.71
N LEU A 752 25.24 -28.57 1.74
CA LEU A 752 24.23 -28.66 0.69
C LEU A 752 22.85 -28.82 1.36
N ARG A 753 21.97 -27.84 1.13
CA ARG A 753 20.61 -27.82 1.66
C ARG A 753 19.62 -27.65 0.53
N PHE A 754 18.58 -28.50 0.51
CA PHE A 754 17.39 -28.38 -0.31
C PHE A 754 16.26 -27.89 0.54
N TYR A 755 15.38 -27.05 -0.01
CA TYR A 755 14.17 -26.63 0.69
C TYR A 755 13.03 -26.39 -0.26
N GLY A 756 11.81 -26.55 0.27
CA GLY A 756 10.57 -26.13 -0.36
C GLY A 756 9.82 -25.20 0.56
N SER A 757 9.14 -24.19 0.01
CA SER A 757 8.26 -23.32 0.79
C SER A 757 6.96 -23.01 0.06
N LEU A 758 5.91 -22.78 0.85
CA LEU A 758 4.63 -22.24 0.44
C LEU A 758 4.51 -20.83 1.03
N GLU A 759 4.26 -19.84 0.18
CA GLU A 759 4.17 -18.45 0.61
C GLU A 759 2.79 -17.88 0.30
N ASN A 760 2.15 -17.23 1.27
CA ASN A 760 0.83 -16.62 1.17
C ASN A 760 -0.31 -17.56 0.75
N PHE A 761 -0.19 -18.87 1.01
CA PHE A 761 -1.15 -19.87 0.54
C PHE A 761 -2.48 -19.83 1.28
N PHE A 762 -2.47 -19.52 2.56
CA PHE A 762 -3.64 -19.61 3.42
C PHE A 762 -3.95 -18.25 4.04
N THR A 763 -5.12 -17.71 3.70
CA THR A 763 -5.69 -16.50 4.28
C THR A 763 -7.07 -16.82 4.82
N PHE A 764 -7.27 -16.61 6.12
CA PHE A 764 -8.55 -16.76 6.80
C PHE A 764 -9.10 -15.36 7.08
N THR A 765 -10.19 -15.00 6.43
CA THR A 765 -10.82 -13.66 6.54
C THR A 765 -12.28 -13.74 6.15
N SER A 766 -13.08 -12.82 6.65
CA SER A 766 -14.45 -12.56 6.21
C SER A 766 -14.54 -11.44 5.17
N PHE A 767 -13.42 -10.82 4.80
CA PHE A 767 -13.38 -9.74 3.83
C PHE A 767 -13.72 -10.25 2.43
N ARG A 768 -14.66 -9.61 1.74
CA ARG A 768 -15.19 -10.02 0.42
C ARG A 768 -14.33 -9.55 -0.76
N GLY A 769 -13.37 -8.64 -0.55
CA GLY A 769 -12.44 -8.17 -1.59
C GLY A 769 -11.32 -9.15 -1.92
N PHE A 770 -10.37 -8.71 -2.74
CA PHE A 770 -9.24 -9.56 -3.18
C PHE A 770 -8.28 -9.93 -2.05
N ASP A 771 -7.94 -8.97 -1.21
CA ASP A 771 -7.01 -9.18 -0.10
C ASP A 771 -7.28 -8.17 1.02
N PRO A 772 -7.49 -8.61 2.27
CA PRO A 772 -7.76 -7.71 3.38
C PRO A 772 -6.62 -6.72 3.67
N GLU A 773 -5.40 -6.96 3.19
CA GLU A 773 -4.26 -6.05 3.38
C GLU A 773 -4.27 -4.86 2.43
N ILE A 774 -4.84 -5.01 1.24
CA ILE A 774 -5.04 -3.90 0.31
C ILE A 774 -6.39 -3.20 0.52
N GLY A 775 -7.22 -3.72 1.43
CA GLY A 775 -8.54 -3.18 1.74
C GLY A 775 -9.46 -3.18 0.53
N GLY A 776 -10.23 -2.10 0.35
CA GLY A 776 -11.18 -1.94 -0.76
C GLY A 776 -10.53 -1.67 -2.12
N ASN A 777 -9.22 -1.67 -2.24
CA ASN A 777 -8.56 -1.45 -3.53
C ASN A 777 -8.68 -2.69 -4.42
N ILE A 778 -9.02 -2.47 -5.68
CA ILE A 778 -8.88 -3.47 -6.73
C ILE A 778 -7.47 -3.31 -7.30
N ASP A 779 -6.53 -4.03 -6.73
CA ASP A 779 -5.10 -3.91 -7.05
C ASP A 779 -4.44 -5.29 -6.98
N TYR A 780 -3.14 -5.35 -7.25
CA TYR A 780 -2.35 -6.57 -7.27
C TYR A 780 -2.32 -7.22 -5.87
N PRO A 781 -2.99 -8.38 -5.65
CA PRO A 781 -3.02 -9.04 -4.35
C PRO A 781 -1.69 -9.73 -4.05
N ALA A 782 -1.47 -10.12 -2.79
CA ALA A 782 -0.35 -10.98 -2.43
C ALA A 782 -0.44 -12.33 -3.16
N MET A 783 0.59 -12.64 -3.96
CA MET A 783 0.62 -13.87 -4.77
C MET A 783 0.93 -15.09 -3.90
N LYS A 784 0.29 -16.22 -4.24
CA LYS A 784 0.64 -17.53 -3.69
C LYS A 784 1.85 -18.09 -4.44
N ASN A 785 2.95 -18.38 -3.73
CA ASN A 785 4.16 -18.90 -4.33
C ASN A 785 4.50 -20.28 -3.78
N VAL A 786 4.84 -21.20 -4.69
CA VAL A 786 5.52 -22.46 -4.36
C VAL A 786 6.98 -22.30 -4.75
N VAL A 787 7.88 -22.39 -3.78
CA VAL A 787 9.30 -22.15 -4.00
C VAL A 787 10.10 -23.41 -3.72
N PHE A 788 11.02 -23.74 -4.62
CA PHE A 788 12.04 -24.76 -4.40
C PHE A 788 13.42 -24.10 -4.50
N GLY A 789 14.29 -24.42 -3.55
CA GLY A 789 15.60 -23.81 -3.51
C GLY A 789 16.71 -24.76 -3.08
N ILE A 790 17.92 -24.40 -3.50
CA ILE A 790 19.15 -25.10 -3.16
C ILE A 790 20.14 -24.06 -2.60
N ASN A 791 20.70 -24.37 -1.41
CA ASN A 791 21.79 -23.60 -0.84
C ASN A 791 23.07 -24.44 -0.83
N LEU A 792 24.12 -23.90 -1.42
CA LEU A 792 25.45 -24.50 -1.51
C LEU A 792 26.47 -23.64 -0.78
N SER A 793 27.39 -24.26 -0.05
CA SER A 793 28.58 -23.60 0.49
C SER A 793 29.82 -24.47 0.18
N PHE A 794 30.91 -23.81 -0.23
CA PHE A 794 32.17 -24.44 -0.59
C PHE A 794 33.25 -24.14 0.45
#